data_40322fe499d470ed3ac6c88bb5112603
#
_entry.id   40322fe499d470ed3ac6c88bb5112603
#
_cell.length_a   1.000
_cell.length_b   1.000
_cell.length_c   1.000
_cell.angle_alpha   90.00
_cell.angle_beta   90.00
_cell.angle_gamma   90.00
#
_symmetry.space_group_name_H-M   'P 1'
#
loop_
_entity.id
_entity.type
_entity.pdbx_description
1 polymer ?
#
loop_
_entity_poly.entity_id
_entity_poly.type
_entity_poly.pdbx_seq_one_letter_code
_entity_poly.pdbx_strand_id
1 'polypeptide(L)'
;MKKICKGLLCLCVMPCHAQNAGTIHRDTLSLDEVVCVGERPHYLTPSQTLQGEMLQNLSTTSVADALKYFSGVQIKDYGGLGGLKTVNVRSLGSQHVGVYLDGIRITNAQNGQVDLGKYSLSNMESVSLYNANRNERLQSASEYASAATVYMQTRRPDRTTLTGEYGLGSFGLQKAKLYFALKNWLFVDGEYQHSDGDYKFRFQSASEDTIGRRHNSDITFYRLEAAGFYRGLSVHTYYYNSERGLPGPVVRRLSDQWDSTDRQWDQNFFAQASYKKLWSRFGLKANMKYAFDYLHYLQDPSTNAAAMYCNNHYTQQDLYASVAGSYNSTYLSLTASTDLRWSDLDCDVYRFNYVYRIDSKSLLSLIGSYKGWEANVALLYTHVQDHTVAQADAMQKLMPMFLLSYKKGGWILRAFHKRIFRVPTLNDLYYTLVGNTQLQPEYTSQWDVGADYRGKHLHLALDAYYNEISDKIVAIPMKCQFRWSMVNFGKVKSYGVSLSGGYNQEWGRFSLSANANYTCQIDRDYTMPDDPEYKNYIPYSPMHSGSAIVDLGYRSYSLCTSFLYTGERFALISNNSDDLLGDWYTVDVKLNKRFHLGKYVLQATLECNNLTNSHHEVVKRYPMPGRNYKMTLKFEM
;
A
#
# COMPACT_ATOMS: atom_id res chain seq x y z
N MET A 1 36.21 -11.29 -1.94
CA MET A 1 36.70 -11.95 -0.70
C MET A 1 35.75 -13.11 -0.37
N LYS A 2 36.18 -14.33 -0.73
CA LYS A 2 35.48 -15.57 -0.36
C LYS A 2 35.89 -15.92 1.07
N LYS A 3 34.92 -16.08 1.96
CA LYS A 3 34.87 -16.77 3.26
C LYS A 3 34.08 -15.91 4.23
N ILE A 4 32.88 -16.35 4.53
CA ILE A 4 32.16 -16.37 5.82
C ILE A 4 30.69 -16.62 5.48
N CYS A 5 30.33 -17.88 5.43
CA CYS A 5 28.96 -18.39 5.63
C CYS A 5 29.05 -19.91 5.76
N LYS A 6 29.54 -20.38 6.92
CA LYS A 6 29.32 -21.74 7.42
C LYS A 6 29.16 -21.64 8.92
N GLY A 7 27.99 -21.96 9.39
CA GLY A 7 27.73 -22.17 10.81
C GLY A 7 26.52 -21.43 11.31
N LEU A 8 25.38 -22.06 11.35
CA LEU A 8 24.45 -22.25 12.46
C LEU A 8 23.13 -22.82 11.97
N LEU A 9 23.12 -24.14 11.82
CA LEU A 9 21.88 -24.91 11.86
C LEU A 9 22.10 -26.02 12.88
N CYS A 10 21.94 -25.70 14.16
CA CYS A 10 21.77 -26.69 15.22
C CYS A 10 20.27 -26.85 15.50
N LEU A 11 19.68 -27.86 14.91
CA LEU A 11 18.38 -28.39 15.31
C LEU A 11 18.56 -29.19 16.60
N CYS A 12 18.11 -28.65 17.74
CA CYS A 12 17.90 -29.41 18.95
C CYS A 12 16.61 -30.23 18.83
N VAL A 13 16.74 -31.51 18.59
CA VAL A 13 15.68 -32.50 18.74
C VAL A 13 15.62 -32.88 20.22
N MET A 14 14.54 -32.49 20.92
CA MET A 14 14.22 -33.04 22.24
C MET A 14 13.22 -34.18 22.11
N PRO A 15 13.45 -35.32 22.77
CA PRO A 15 12.54 -36.45 22.71
C PRO A 15 11.29 -36.20 23.58
N CYS A 16 10.12 -36.43 22.98
CA CYS A 16 8.84 -36.41 23.66
C CYS A 16 8.62 -37.74 24.39
N HIS A 17 8.60 -37.71 25.73
CA HIS A 17 8.16 -38.85 26.54
C HIS A 17 6.63 -38.78 26.70
N ALA A 18 5.95 -39.77 26.17
CA ALA A 18 4.53 -40.02 26.43
C ALA A 18 4.37 -40.66 27.83
N GLN A 19 3.58 -40.06 28.68
CA GLN A 19 3.07 -40.71 29.90
C GLN A 19 1.53 -40.70 29.95
N ASN A 20 1.07 -41.82 30.45
CA ASN A 20 -0.23 -42.44 30.46
C ASN A 20 -1.42 -41.65 30.99
N ALA A 21 -2.58 -42.09 30.51
CA ALA A 21 -3.95 -41.78 30.94
C ALA A 21 -4.19 -41.92 32.45
N GLY A 22 -4.88 -40.92 33.01
CA GLY A 22 -5.42 -40.93 34.35
C GLY A 22 -6.63 -40.02 34.48
N THR A 23 -7.80 -40.62 34.67
CA THR A 23 -9.03 -40.18 35.35
C THR A 23 -9.55 -38.76 35.16
N ILE A 24 -10.74 -38.70 34.56
CA ILE A 24 -11.64 -37.54 34.46
C ILE A 24 -12.04 -37.06 35.87
N HIS A 25 -11.47 -35.94 36.32
CA HIS A 25 -12.08 -35.09 37.32
C HIS A 25 -12.72 -33.89 36.59
N ARG A 26 -14.04 -33.74 36.79
CA ARG A 26 -14.77 -32.50 36.48
C ARG A 26 -14.32 -31.43 37.46
N ASP A 27 -13.26 -30.72 37.13
CA ASP A 27 -12.99 -29.44 37.78
C ASP A 27 -13.72 -28.35 37.01
N THR A 28 -14.59 -27.64 37.70
CA THR A 28 -15.12 -26.36 37.27
C THR A 28 -13.94 -25.42 37.08
N LEU A 29 -13.51 -25.22 35.82
CA LEU A 29 -12.58 -24.17 35.45
C LEU A 29 -13.25 -22.84 35.77
N SER A 30 -12.79 -22.18 36.85
CA SER A 30 -13.01 -20.75 37.01
C SER A 30 -12.31 -20.08 35.84
N LEU A 31 -13.09 -19.59 34.88
CA LEU A 31 -12.59 -18.69 33.87
C LEU A 31 -12.10 -17.44 34.59
N ASP A 32 -10.81 -17.23 34.64
CA ASP A 32 -10.25 -15.94 34.99
C ASP A 32 -10.93 -14.90 34.08
N GLU A 33 -11.45 -13.85 34.71
CA GLU A 33 -12.11 -12.74 34.03
C GLU A 33 -11.14 -12.18 32.97
N VAL A 34 -11.35 -12.53 31.70
CA VAL A 34 -10.63 -11.95 30.60
C VAL A 34 -11.11 -10.52 30.48
N VAL A 35 -10.47 -9.62 31.19
CA VAL A 35 -10.62 -8.19 30.97
C VAL A 35 -10.08 -7.88 29.59
N CYS A 36 -10.92 -7.99 28.58
CA CYS A 36 -10.65 -7.42 27.27
C CYS A 36 -10.62 -5.90 27.42
N VAL A 37 -9.44 -5.34 27.69
CA VAL A 37 -9.22 -3.91 27.55
C VAL A 37 -9.15 -3.64 26.05
N GLY A 38 -10.32 -3.70 25.38
CA GLY A 38 -10.47 -3.27 24.01
C GLY A 38 -10.23 -1.77 23.95
N GLU A 39 -9.27 -1.33 23.16
CA GLU A 39 -9.14 0.09 22.83
C GLU A 39 -10.47 0.55 22.24
N ARG A 40 -11.05 1.63 22.76
CA ARG A 40 -12.25 2.20 22.14
C ARG A 40 -11.86 2.71 20.76
N PRO A 41 -12.56 2.31 19.69
CA PRO A 41 -12.24 2.82 18.37
C PRO A 41 -12.47 4.33 18.33
N HIS A 42 -11.48 5.07 17.86
CA HIS A 42 -11.55 6.50 17.65
C HIS A 42 -12.01 6.77 16.21
N TYR A 43 -13.06 7.55 16.03
CA TYR A 43 -13.68 7.82 14.73
C TYR A 43 -13.39 9.25 14.23
N LEU A 44 -12.19 9.75 14.50
CA LEU A 44 -11.81 11.11 14.19
C LEU A 44 -11.45 11.31 12.71
N THR A 45 -11.07 10.24 12.01
CA THR A 45 -10.67 10.32 10.60
C THR A 45 -11.47 9.35 9.74
N PRO A 46 -11.77 9.72 8.47
CA PRO A 46 -12.38 8.81 7.52
C PRO A 46 -11.52 7.56 7.33
N SER A 47 -12.13 6.40 7.42
CA SER A 47 -11.43 5.13 7.23
C SER A 47 -12.23 4.14 6.42
N GLN A 48 -11.54 3.37 5.60
CA GLN A 48 -12.08 2.26 4.84
C GLN A 48 -11.23 1.03 5.14
N THR A 49 -11.85 -0.13 5.30
CA THR A 49 -11.13 -1.37 5.65
C THR A 49 -11.71 -2.54 4.87
N LEU A 50 -10.83 -3.32 4.25
CA LEU A 50 -11.11 -4.66 3.75
C LEU A 50 -10.46 -5.66 4.70
N GLN A 51 -11.24 -6.62 5.21
CA GLN A 51 -10.78 -7.61 6.17
C GLN A 51 -11.52 -8.94 6.06
N GLY A 52 -10.99 -9.97 6.70
CA GLY A 52 -11.62 -11.27 6.83
C GLY A 52 -11.90 -11.94 5.47
N GLU A 53 -13.08 -12.57 5.34
CA GLU A 53 -13.45 -13.31 4.13
C GLU A 53 -13.57 -12.43 2.89
N MET A 54 -14.08 -11.19 3.01
CA MET A 54 -14.18 -10.27 1.89
C MET A 54 -12.79 -9.98 1.28
N LEU A 55 -11.76 -9.75 2.09
CA LEU A 55 -10.38 -9.55 1.61
C LEU A 55 -9.82 -10.82 0.93
N GLN A 56 -10.09 -12.00 1.50
CA GLN A 56 -9.58 -13.27 0.98
C GLN A 56 -10.33 -13.74 -0.28
N ASN A 57 -11.60 -13.36 -0.42
CA ASN A 57 -12.43 -13.76 -1.55
C ASN A 57 -12.30 -12.81 -2.76
N LEU A 58 -11.65 -11.65 -2.62
CA LEU A 58 -11.33 -10.79 -3.76
C LEU A 58 -10.44 -11.53 -4.78
N SER A 59 -10.69 -11.31 -6.07
CA SER A 59 -9.84 -11.81 -7.16
C SER A 59 -8.61 -10.93 -7.33
N THR A 60 -7.77 -10.86 -6.29
CA THR A 60 -6.60 -9.99 -6.22
C THR A 60 -5.41 -10.77 -5.67
N THR A 61 -4.20 -10.35 -6.03
CA THR A 61 -2.97 -11.02 -5.59
C THR A 61 -2.10 -10.14 -4.70
N SER A 62 -2.23 -8.83 -4.80
CA SER A 62 -1.40 -7.87 -4.08
C SER A 62 -2.23 -6.84 -3.31
N VAL A 63 -1.59 -6.19 -2.35
CA VAL A 63 -2.18 -5.07 -1.59
C VAL A 63 -2.60 -3.92 -2.54
N ALA A 64 -1.82 -3.64 -3.58
CA ALA A 64 -2.17 -2.64 -4.58
C ALA A 64 -3.52 -2.92 -5.25
N ASP A 65 -3.78 -4.19 -5.57
CA ASP A 65 -5.02 -4.59 -6.23
C ASP A 65 -6.23 -4.46 -5.30
N ALA A 66 -6.07 -4.76 -4.00
CA ALA A 66 -7.14 -4.56 -3.01
C ALA A 66 -7.46 -3.07 -2.80
N LEU A 67 -6.46 -2.19 -2.86
CA LEU A 67 -6.65 -0.75 -2.70
C LEU A 67 -7.41 -0.10 -3.86
N LYS A 68 -7.51 -0.73 -5.04
CA LYS A 68 -8.36 -0.26 -6.16
C LYS A 68 -9.84 -0.14 -5.77
N TYR A 69 -10.27 -0.89 -4.75
CA TYR A 69 -11.66 -0.91 -4.25
C TYR A 69 -11.91 0.13 -3.15
N PHE A 70 -10.98 1.01 -2.84
CA PHE A 70 -11.18 2.09 -1.86
C PHE A 70 -11.55 3.41 -2.54
N SER A 71 -12.47 4.14 -1.92
CA SER A 71 -12.90 5.45 -2.38
C SER A 71 -11.73 6.45 -2.37
N GLY A 72 -11.61 7.26 -3.43
CA GLY A 72 -10.57 8.27 -3.57
C GLY A 72 -9.16 7.71 -3.82
N VAL A 73 -9.04 6.41 -4.09
CA VAL A 73 -7.76 5.76 -4.40
C VAL A 73 -7.59 5.59 -5.90
N GLN A 74 -6.39 5.92 -6.36
CA GLN A 74 -5.93 5.68 -7.72
C GLN A 74 -4.64 4.87 -7.65
N ILE A 75 -4.60 3.74 -8.33
CA ILE A 75 -3.38 2.95 -8.49
C ILE A 75 -2.81 3.25 -9.87
N LYS A 76 -1.59 3.78 -9.92
CA LYS A 76 -0.81 3.79 -11.16
C LYS A 76 -0.24 2.40 -11.35
N ASP A 77 -0.65 1.73 -12.42
CA ASP A 77 -0.27 0.37 -12.77
C ASP A 77 0.35 0.40 -14.17
N TYR A 78 1.60 0.00 -14.28
CA TYR A 78 2.37 0.02 -15.52
C TYR A 78 2.23 -1.28 -16.33
N GLY A 79 1.18 -2.03 -16.04
CA GLY A 79 0.72 -3.19 -16.82
C GLY A 79 1.26 -4.53 -16.34
N GLY A 80 0.42 -5.54 -16.44
CA GLY A 80 0.75 -6.93 -16.12
C GLY A 80 1.00 -7.23 -14.64
N LEU A 81 1.50 -8.44 -14.38
CA LEU A 81 1.85 -8.88 -13.02
C LEU A 81 3.14 -8.24 -12.50
N GLY A 82 4.10 -7.97 -13.40
CA GLY A 82 5.40 -7.37 -13.09
C GLY A 82 5.43 -5.84 -13.06
N GLY A 83 4.34 -5.15 -13.43
CA GLY A 83 4.27 -3.69 -13.44
C GLY A 83 4.43 -3.07 -12.07
N LEU A 84 5.12 -1.93 -12.00
CA LEU A 84 5.16 -1.10 -10.80
C LEU A 84 3.75 -0.63 -10.41
N LYS A 85 3.37 -0.77 -9.14
CA LYS A 85 2.06 -0.37 -8.62
C LYS A 85 2.20 0.61 -7.47
N THR A 86 1.89 1.88 -7.72
CA THR A 86 1.93 2.94 -6.69
C THR A 86 0.54 3.46 -6.39
N VAL A 87 0.32 3.82 -5.11
CA VAL A 87 -0.96 4.34 -4.62
C VAL A 87 -0.94 5.86 -4.57
N ASN A 88 -2.00 6.47 -5.06
CA ASN A 88 -2.30 7.89 -4.91
C ASN A 88 -3.69 8.03 -4.26
N VAL A 89 -3.81 8.92 -3.28
CA VAL A 89 -5.06 9.15 -2.55
C VAL A 89 -5.47 10.60 -2.74
N ARG A 90 -6.70 10.84 -3.24
CA ARG A 90 -7.27 12.18 -3.45
C ARG A 90 -6.32 13.10 -4.24
N SER A 91 -5.60 12.55 -5.21
CA SER A 91 -4.63 13.23 -6.09
C SER A 91 -3.48 13.98 -5.39
N LEU A 92 -3.21 13.65 -4.12
CA LEU A 92 -2.11 14.26 -3.37
C LEU A 92 -0.72 13.79 -3.83
N GLY A 93 -0.65 12.65 -4.52
CA GLY A 93 0.60 12.02 -4.95
C GLY A 93 1.02 10.85 -4.05
N SER A 94 1.68 9.85 -4.65
CA SER A 94 2.09 8.63 -3.93
C SER A 94 3.10 8.88 -2.80
N GLN A 95 3.90 9.91 -2.90
CA GLN A 95 4.89 10.30 -1.88
C GLN A 95 4.26 10.89 -0.61
N HIS A 96 3.00 11.36 -0.69
CA HIS A 96 2.23 11.84 0.46
C HIS A 96 1.48 10.73 1.21
N VAL A 97 1.51 9.49 0.69
CA VAL A 97 0.85 8.33 1.29
C VAL A 97 1.83 7.55 2.15
N GLY A 98 1.54 7.43 3.44
CA GLY A 98 2.28 6.56 4.34
C GLY A 98 1.80 5.12 4.22
N VAL A 99 2.72 4.17 4.08
CA VAL A 99 2.44 2.73 4.05
C VAL A 99 2.99 2.10 5.32
N TYR A 100 2.15 1.37 6.05
CA TYR A 100 2.51 0.78 7.34
C TYR A 100 2.18 -0.71 7.36
N LEU A 101 3.11 -1.51 7.86
CA LEU A 101 2.91 -2.92 8.18
C LEU A 101 3.06 -3.10 9.70
N ASP A 102 1.97 -3.54 10.36
CA ASP A 102 1.89 -3.69 11.83
C ASP A 102 2.26 -2.41 12.61
N GLY A 103 1.98 -1.24 12.00
CA GLY A 103 2.25 0.08 12.58
C GLY A 103 3.68 0.59 12.42
N ILE A 104 4.52 -0.10 11.63
CA ILE A 104 5.87 0.32 11.27
C ILE A 104 5.90 0.74 9.80
N ARG A 105 6.44 1.92 9.51
CA ARG A 105 6.45 2.49 8.17
C ARG A 105 7.33 1.70 7.22
N ILE A 106 6.79 1.37 6.04
CA ILE A 106 7.54 0.93 4.87
C ILE A 106 7.89 2.15 4.04
N THR A 107 9.11 2.23 3.58
CA THR A 107 9.61 3.41 2.87
C THR A 107 10.61 2.99 1.80
N ASN A 108 10.81 3.89 0.85
CA ASN A 108 11.92 3.87 -0.09
C ASN A 108 12.62 5.24 0.00
N ALA A 109 13.89 5.26 0.37
CA ALA A 109 14.65 6.49 0.56
C ALA A 109 14.99 7.16 -0.78
N GLN A 110 15.14 6.38 -1.84
CA GLN A 110 15.54 6.84 -3.17
C GLN A 110 14.47 7.77 -3.78
N ASN A 111 13.22 7.28 -3.92
CA ASN A 111 12.15 7.98 -4.66
C ASN A 111 10.88 8.24 -3.84
N GLY A 112 10.84 7.80 -2.57
CA GLY A 112 9.71 8.01 -1.66
C GLY A 112 8.45 7.21 -2.00
N GLN A 113 8.50 6.28 -2.95
CA GLN A 113 7.35 5.49 -3.39
C GLN A 113 7.50 4.03 -2.98
N VAL A 114 6.40 3.39 -2.59
CA VAL A 114 6.36 1.97 -2.23
C VAL A 114 5.65 1.21 -3.33
N ASP A 115 6.29 0.18 -3.88
CA ASP A 115 5.66 -0.77 -4.81
C ASP A 115 4.79 -1.74 -4.01
N LEU A 116 3.49 -1.48 -3.97
CA LEU A 116 2.51 -2.31 -3.25
C LEU A 116 2.18 -3.62 -3.98
N GLY A 117 2.66 -3.80 -5.21
CA GLY A 117 2.60 -5.07 -5.93
C GLY A 117 3.43 -6.19 -5.29
N LYS A 118 4.47 -5.82 -4.52
CA LYS A 118 5.36 -6.76 -3.84
C LYS A 118 4.75 -7.40 -2.58
N TYR A 119 3.65 -6.86 -2.01
CA TYR A 119 3.03 -7.32 -0.77
C TYR A 119 1.80 -8.18 -1.05
N SER A 120 1.80 -9.42 -0.50
CA SER A 120 0.69 -10.39 -0.62
C SER A 120 -0.45 -10.08 0.34
N LEU A 121 -1.68 -10.38 -0.10
CA LEU A 121 -2.85 -10.32 0.77
C LEU A 121 -3.03 -11.57 1.64
N SER A 122 -2.36 -12.68 1.31
CA SER A 122 -2.66 -13.98 1.90
C SER A 122 -2.38 -14.07 3.40
N ASN A 123 -1.41 -13.29 3.91
CA ASN A 123 -1.03 -13.24 5.32
C ASN A 123 -1.61 -12.01 6.04
N MET A 124 -2.45 -11.22 5.35
CA MET A 124 -3.06 -10.03 5.92
C MET A 124 -4.40 -10.34 6.60
N GLU A 125 -4.58 -9.82 7.80
CA GLU A 125 -5.86 -9.75 8.51
C GLU A 125 -6.75 -8.67 7.93
N SER A 126 -6.14 -7.50 7.68
CA SER A 126 -6.82 -6.34 7.12
C SER A 126 -5.89 -5.44 6.32
N VAL A 127 -6.47 -4.76 5.33
CA VAL A 127 -5.90 -3.59 4.66
C VAL A 127 -6.85 -2.43 4.92
N SER A 128 -6.34 -1.35 5.48
CA SER A 128 -7.12 -0.16 5.83
C SER A 128 -6.51 1.09 5.23
N LEU A 129 -7.35 2.00 4.80
CA LEU A 129 -6.98 3.35 4.36
C LEU A 129 -7.56 4.38 5.31
N TYR A 130 -6.74 5.29 5.79
CA TYR A 130 -7.15 6.47 6.55
C TYR A 130 -6.78 7.72 5.75
N ASN A 131 -7.74 8.62 5.57
CA ASN A 131 -7.52 9.88 4.84
C ASN A 131 -6.76 10.96 5.65
N ALA A 132 -6.19 10.57 6.78
CA ALA A 132 -5.22 11.30 7.58
C ALA A 132 -4.30 10.31 8.28
N ASN A 133 -4.52 10.04 9.55
CA ASN A 133 -3.81 9.05 10.36
C ASN A 133 -4.85 8.19 11.11
N ARG A 134 -4.44 7.05 11.62
CA ARG A 134 -5.31 6.11 12.35
C ARG A 134 -5.87 6.69 13.66
N ASN A 135 -5.14 7.63 14.24
CA ASN A 135 -5.50 8.35 15.45
C ASN A 135 -5.74 7.45 16.68
N GLU A 136 -4.89 6.46 16.85
CA GLU A 136 -4.84 5.61 18.03
C GLU A 136 -4.01 6.26 19.15
N ARG A 137 -4.18 5.76 20.39
CA ARG A 137 -3.47 6.30 21.57
C ARG A 137 -1.97 6.03 21.57
N LEU A 138 -1.52 4.95 20.92
CA LEU A 138 -0.12 4.55 20.86
C LEU A 138 0.34 4.48 19.41
N GLN A 139 0.49 5.62 18.78
CA GLN A 139 1.00 5.75 17.41
C GLN A 139 2.42 6.35 17.41
N SER A 140 3.22 5.94 16.43
CA SER A 140 4.51 6.58 16.15
C SER A 140 4.31 7.99 15.58
N ALA A 141 5.29 8.87 15.77
CA ALA A 141 5.24 10.22 15.23
C ALA A 141 5.16 10.23 13.69
N SER A 142 5.79 9.26 13.02
CA SER A 142 5.75 9.12 11.56
C SER A 142 4.34 8.92 11.01
N GLU A 143 3.43 8.27 11.76
CA GLU A 143 2.05 8.06 11.33
C GLU A 143 1.27 9.37 11.15
N TYR A 144 1.69 10.43 11.82
CA TYR A 144 1.11 11.77 11.71
C TYR A 144 1.69 12.59 10.55
N ALA A 145 2.80 12.16 9.96
CA ALA A 145 3.52 12.91 8.93
C ALA A 145 2.99 12.71 7.49
N SER A 146 2.00 11.84 7.27
CA SER A 146 1.46 11.54 5.93
C SER A 146 0.08 12.13 5.70
N ALA A 147 -0.26 12.48 4.46
CA ALA A 147 -1.58 12.99 4.09
C ALA A 147 -2.67 11.92 4.18
N ALA A 148 -2.35 10.73 3.72
CA ALA A 148 -3.16 9.53 3.87
C ALA A 148 -2.28 8.38 4.31
N THR A 149 -2.87 7.36 4.94
CA THR A 149 -2.13 6.21 5.45
C THR A 149 -2.80 4.90 5.09
N VAL A 150 -2.02 4.00 4.50
CA VAL A 150 -2.38 2.61 4.24
C VAL A 150 -1.80 1.76 5.35
N TYR A 151 -2.66 1.02 6.05
CA TYR A 151 -2.26 0.06 7.07
C TYR A 151 -2.50 -1.36 6.59
N MET A 152 -1.47 -2.15 6.63
CA MET A 152 -1.47 -3.59 6.46
C MET A 152 -1.28 -4.22 7.83
N GLN A 153 -2.23 -5.05 8.24
CA GLN A 153 -2.15 -5.78 9.50
C GLN A 153 -1.95 -7.26 9.22
N THR A 154 -0.90 -7.83 9.77
CA THR A 154 -0.58 -9.24 9.67
C THR A 154 -1.55 -10.09 10.47
N ARG A 155 -2.00 -11.21 9.91
CA ARG A 155 -2.87 -12.16 10.59
C ARG A 155 -2.09 -12.91 11.67
N ARG A 156 -2.64 -12.90 12.89
CA ARG A 156 -2.15 -13.77 13.95
C ARG A 156 -2.78 -15.17 13.81
N PRO A 157 -1.98 -16.26 13.79
CA PRO A 157 -2.52 -17.62 13.68
C PRO A 157 -3.45 -17.97 14.85
N ASP A 158 -4.68 -18.40 14.56
CA ASP A 158 -5.66 -18.86 15.52
C ASP A 158 -5.59 -20.37 15.77
N ARG A 159 -4.91 -21.10 14.88
CA ARG A 159 -4.73 -22.56 14.92
C ARG A 159 -3.38 -22.97 14.37
N THR A 160 -2.96 -24.20 14.73
CA THR A 160 -1.79 -24.83 14.10
C THR A 160 -2.25 -25.45 12.80
N THR A 161 -1.58 -25.10 11.70
CA THR A 161 -1.95 -25.57 10.36
C THR A 161 -0.74 -25.60 9.43
N LEU A 162 -0.77 -26.52 8.49
CA LEU A 162 0.10 -26.54 7.32
C LEU A 162 -0.76 -26.41 6.07
N THR A 163 -0.43 -25.48 5.20
CA THR A 163 -1.18 -25.22 3.96
C THR A 163 -0.25 -25.22 2.77
N GLY A 164 -0.59 -26.01 1.76
CA GLY A 164 0.02 -25.98 0.43
C GLY A 164 -0.95 -25.40 -0.59
N GLU A 165 -0.48 -24.52 -1.46
CA GLU A 165 -1.28 -23.91 -2.53
C GLU A 165 -0.53 -24.02 -3.85
N TYR A 166 -1.24 -24.41 -4.91
CA TYR A 166 -0.73 -24.39 -6.28
C TYR A 166 -1.76 -23.76 -7.22
N GLY A 167 -1.31 -22.83 -8.03
CA GLY A 167 -2.16 -22.07 -8.96
C GLY A 167 -1.57 -22.02 -10.36
N LEU A 168 -2.46 -22.11 -11.36
CA LEU A 168 -2.17 -21.94 -12.78
C LEU A 168 -3.09 -20.87 -13.35
N GLY A 169 -2.63 -20.15 -14.35
CA GLY A 169 -3.45 -19.13 -15.00
C GLY A 169 -3.01 -18.75 -16.39
N SER A 170 -3.74 -17.82 -16.97
CA SER A 170 -3.41 -17.21 -18.25
C SER A 170 -2.02 -16.56 -18.20
N PHE A 171 -1.39 -16.40 -19.35
CA PHE A 171 -0.08 -15.74 -19.53
C PHE A 171 1.06 -16.49 -18.84
N GLY A 172 1.01 -17.85 -18.88
CA GLY A 172 2.05 -18.69 -18.27
C GLY A 172 2.11 -18.60 -16.74
N LEU A 173 1.06 -18.08 -16.07
CA LEU A 173 1.06 -17.93 -14.62
C LEU A 173 1.15 -19.27 -13.91
N GLN A 174 2.17 -19.40 -13.06
CA GLN A 174 2.38 -20.50 -12.12
C GLN A 174 2.66 -19.92 -10.75
N LYS A 175 1.97 -20.43 -9.73
CA LYS A 175 2.14 -20.02 -8.33
C LYS A 175 2.23 -21.24 -7.45
N ALA A 176 3.21 -21.28 -6.56
CA ALA A 176 3.31 -22.29 -5.51
C ALA A 176 3.53 -21.59 -4.17
N LYS A 177 2.83 -22.04 -3.13
CA LYS A 177 2.91 -21.46 -1.80
C LYS A 177 2.89 -22.55 -0.74
N LEU A 178 3.71 -22.37 0.30
CA LEU A 178 3.71 -23.21 1.49
C LEU A 178 3.62 -22.30 2.72
N TYR A 179 2.61 -22.55 3.56
CA TYR A 179 2.37 -21.79 4.78
C TYR A 179 2.30 -22.76 5.97
N PHE A 180 3.07 -22.47 7.01
CA PHE A 180 3.04 -23.19 8.28
C PHE A 180 2.76 -22.21 9.42
N ALA A 181 1.88 -22.59 10.33
CA ALA A 181 1.56 -21.81 11.50
C ALA A 181 1.46 -22.64 12.77
N LEU A 182 1.93 -22.06 13.88
CA LEU A 182 1.68 -22.53 15.24
C LEU A 182 0.73 -21.56 15.93
N LYS A 183 -0.38 -22.07 16.45
CA LYS A 183 -1.41 -21.29 17.11
C LYS A 183 -0.84 -20.23 18.05
N ASN A 184 -1.20 -18.96 17.84
CA ASN A 184 -0.84 -17.78 18.61
C ASN A 184 0.66 -17.44 18.69
N TRP A 185 1.57 -18.25 18.09
CA TRP A 185 3.01 -18.10 18.28
C TRP A 185 3.74 -17.60 17.05
N LEU A 186 3.58 -18.25 15.92
CA LEU A 186 4.32 -17.90 14.71
C LEU A 186 3.64 -18.41 13.45
N PHE A 187 3.97 -17.79 12.33
CA PHE A 187 3.84 -18.41 11.01
C PHE A 187 5.12 -18.22 10.19
N VAL A 188 5.28 -19.11 9.21
CA VAL A 188 6.29 -19.03 8.15
C VAL A 188 5.58 -19.28 6.83
N ASP A 189 5.85 -18.44 5.85
CA ASP A 189 5.25 -18.46 4.52
C ASP A 189 6.31 -18.36 3.43
N GLY A 190 6.25 -19.25 2.46
CA GLY A 190 7.09 -19.22 1.26
C GLY A 190 6.23 -19.24 0.02
N GLU A 191 6.46 -18.31 -0.93
CA GLU A 191 5.75 -18.20 -2.19
C GLU A 191 6.73 -18.08 -3.35
N TYR A 192 6.47 -18.82 -4.40
CA TYR A 192 7.07 -18.72 -5.72
C TYR A 192 6.01 -18.35 -6.73
N GLN A 193 6.30 -17.42 -7.62
CA GLN A 193 5.42 -17.10 -8.75
C GLN A 193 6.25 -16.83 -9.99
N HIS A 194 5.77 -17.35 -11.11
CA HIS A 194 6.27 -17.07 -12.45
C HIS A 194 5.09 -16.71 -13.36
N SER A 195 5.33 -15.81 -14.31
CA SER A 195 4.42 -15.52 -15.41
C SER A 195 5.21 -15.01 -16.60
N ASP A 196 4.89 -15.48 -17.80
CA ASP A 196 5.44 -14.93 -19.05
C ASP A 196 4.93 -13.51 -19.34
N GLY A 197 3.78 -13.13 -18.74
CA GLY A 197 3.20 -11.81 -18.91
C GLY A 197 2.76 -11.44 -20.32
N ASP A 198 2.74 -12.44 -21.22
CA ASP A 198 2.53 -12.31 -22.64
C ASP A 198 1.04 -12.25 -22.99
N TYR A 199 0.46 -11.05 -23.05
CA TYR A 199 -0.95 -10.84 -23.32
C TYR A 199 -1.22 -10.01 -24.57
N LYS A 200 -2.39 -10.20 -25.19
CA LYS A 200 -2.87 -9.40 -26.31
C LYS A 200 -3.46 -8.09 -25.81
N PHE A 201 -3.20 -7.00 -26.54
CA PHE A 201 -3.79 -5.70 -26.30
C PHE A 201 -4.25 -5.06 -27.61
N ARG A 202 -5.20 -4.14 -27.55
CA ARG A 202 -5.63 -3.33 -28.67
C ARG A 202 -4.79 -2.04 -28.71
N PHE A 203 -4.13 -1.80 -29.82
CA PHE A 203 -3.49 -0.52 -30.09
C PHE A 203 -4.38 0.28 -31.02
N GLN A 204 -4.76 1.47 -30.58
CA GLN A 204 -5.60 2.38 -31.33
C GLN A 204 -4.94 3.75 -31.41
N SER A 205 -4.78 4.25 -32.64
CA SER A 205 -4.30 5.60 -32.94
C SER A 205 -5.22 6.22 -34.01
N ALA A 206 -5.01 7.49 -34.33
CA ALA A 206 -5.79 8.16 -35.39
C ALA A 206 -5.70 7.46 -36.77
N SER A 207 -4.62 6.73 -37.04
CA SER A 207 -4.35 6.07 -38.34
C SER A 207 -4.38 4.55 -38.29
N GLU A 208 -4.48 3.92 -37.12
CA GLU A 208 -4.32 2.48 -36.99
C GLU A 208 -5.16 1.93 -35.83
N ASP A 209 -5.81 0.79 -36.06
CA ASP A 209 -6.48 -0.02 -35.05
C ASP A 209 -6.06 -1.48 -35.24
N THR A 210 -5.25 -2.00 -34.34
CA THR A 210 -4.67 -3.34 -34.47
C THR A 210 -4.55 -4.03 -33.12
N ILE A 211 -4.36 -5.35 -33.17
CA ILE A 211 -4.10 -6.16 -31.98
C ILE A 211 -2.60 -6.46 -31.89
N GLY A 212 -1.96 -5.91 -30.90
CA GLY A 212 -0.57 -6.22 -30.54
C GLY A 212 -0.47 -7.31 -29.48
N ARG A 213 0.75 -7.78 -29.25
CA ARG A 213 1.10 -8.70 -28.18
C ARG A 213 2.17 -8.07 -27.30
N ARG A 214 1.98 -8.08 -25.99
CA ARG A 214 2.94 -7.58 -25.01
C ARG A 214 4.06 -8.58 -24.83
N HIS A 215 5.30 -8.15 -25.01
CA HIS A 215 6.49 -8.94 -24.76
C HIS A 215 7.30 -8.29 -23.63
N ASN A 216 8.32 -9.00 -23.14
CA ASN A 216 9.19 -8.52 -22.06
C ASN A 216 8.40 -7.99 -20.84
N SER A 217 7.31 -8.66 -20.49
CA SER A 217 6.51 -8.37 -19.29
C SER A 217 6.45 -9.57 -18.34
N ASP A 218 7.41 -10.48 -18.50
CA ASP A 218 7.62 -11.64 -17.64
C ASP A 218 8.04 -11.20 -16.24
N ILE A 219 7.71 -12.02 -15.28
CA ILE A 219 8.16 -11.88 -13.90
C ILE A 219 8.35 -13.24 -13.25
N THR A 220 9.46 -13.37 -12.52
CA THR A 220 9.68 -14.46 -11.60
C THR A 220 10.05 -13.89 -10.24
N PHE A 221 9.39 -14.33 -9.18
CA PHE A 221 9.76 -13.91 -7.84
C PHE A 221 9.67 -15.02 -6.79
N TYR A 222 10.43 -14.82 -5.72
CA TYR A 222 10.38 -15.59 -4.49
C TYR A 222 10.08 -14.64 -3.33
N ARG A 223 9.16 -15.03 -2.45
CA ARG A 223 8.83 -14.28 -1.24
C ARG A 223 8.86 -15.22 -0.04
N LEU A 224 9.51 -14.77 1.01
CA LEU A 224 9.56 -15.46 2.30
C LEU A 224 9.11 -14.49 3.38
N GLU A 225 8.17 -14.91 4.19
CA GLU A 225 7.68 -14.14 5.34
C GLU A 225 7.67 -15.01 6.59
N ALA A 226 8.00 -14.44 7.73
CA ALA A 226 7.80 -15.08 9.02
C ALA A 226 7.39 -14.04 10.06
N ALA A 227 6.40 -14.35 10.88
CA ALA A 227 6.06 -13.51 12.01
C ALA A 227 5.90 -14.35 13.29
N GLY A 228 6.40 -13.81 14.40
CA GLY A 228 6.32 -14.42 15.72
C GLY A 228 5.65 -13.47 16.73
N PHE A 229 4.90 -14.04 17.68
CA PHE A 229 4.10 -13.29 18.65
C PHE A 229 4.31 -13.85 20.05
N TYR A 230 4.71 -13.00 21.00
CA TYR A 230 4.89 -13.39 22.39
C TYR A 230 4.63 -12.23 23.36
N ARG A 231 3.63 -12.35 24.23
CA ARG A 231 3.34 -11.41 25.35
C ARG A 231 3.47 -9.91 25.00
N GLY A 232 2.88 -9.48 23.89
CA GLY A 232 2.93 -8.08 23.45
C GLY A 232 4.10 -7.75 22.54
N LEU A 233 5.07 -8.66 22.35
CA LEU A 233 6.11 -8.60 21.34
C LEU A 233 5.59 -9.25 20.05
N SER A 234 5.77 -8.57 18.93
CA SER A 234 5.64 -9.13 17.58
C SER A 234 6.94 -8.89 16.82
N VAL A 235 7.39 -9.90 16.12
CA VAL A 235 8.56 -9.81 15.22
C VAL A 235 8.10 -10.25 13.85
N HIS A 236 8.45 -9.50 12.81
CA HIS A 236 8.11 -9.84 11.43
C HIS A 236 9.35 -9.70 10.55
N THR A 237 9.61 -10.71 9.75
CA THR A 237 10.69 -10.72 8.75
C THR A 237 10.10 -10.97 7.37
N TYR A 238 10.68 -10.31 6.38
CA TYR A 238 10.24 -10.35 4.99
C TYR A 238 11.46 -10.39 4.08
N TYR A 239 11.41 -11.25 3.08
CA TYR A 239 12.38 -11.31 1.99
C TYR A 239 11.66 -11.46 0.66
N TYR A 240 12.04 -10.65 -0.31
CA TYR A 240 11.52 -10.67 -1.68
C TYR A 240 12.69 -10.60 -2.65
N ASN A 241 12.68 -11.46 -3.65
CA ASN A 241 13.63 -11.44 -4.74
C ASN A 241 12.86 -11.62 -6.05
N SER A 242 13.12 -10.78 -7.04
CA SER A 242 12.48 -10.88 -8.34
C SER A 242 13.39 -10.50 -9.49
N GLU A 243 13.08 -11.09 -10.63
CA GLU A 243 13.53 -10.69 -11.96
C GLU A 243 12.30 -10.41 -12.81
N ARG A 244 12.30 -9.28 -13.52
CA ARG A 244 11.19 -8.90 -14.39
C ARG A 244 11.65 -8.15 -15.64
N GLY A 245 10.92 -8.37 -16.74
CA GLY A 245 10.98 -7.54 -17.91
C GLY A 245 10.24 -6.23 -17.71
N LEU A 246 10.71 -5.18 -18.34
CA LEU A 246 10.09 -3.86 -18.36
C LEU A 246 9.76 -3.49 -19.81
N PRO A 247 8.54 -3.80 -20.28
CA PRO A 247 8.19 -3.62 -21.68
C PRO A 247 8.11 -2.16 -22.12
N GLY A 248 8.07 -1.21 -21.16
CA GLY A 248 7.96 0.21 -21.45
C GLY A 248 6.59 0.63 -22.05
N PRO A 249 6.45 1.88 -22.50
CA PRO A 249 5.24 2.33 -23.19
C PRO A 249 5.14 1.71 -24.58
N VAL A 250 3.93 1.34 -25.00
CA VAL A 250 3.65 0.87 -26.35
C VAL A 250 3.81 2.04 -27.33
N VAL A 251 4.86 1.97 -28.15
CA VAL A 251 5.14 2.93 -29.22
C VAL A 251 5.50 2.12 -30.44
N ARG A 252 4.78 2.29 -31.58
CA ARG A 252 5.15 1.64 -32.83
C ARG A 252 6.52 2.13 -33.27
N ARG A 253 7.44 1.19 -33.48
CA ARG A 253 8.79 1.45 -33.96
C ARG A 253 8.94 1.01 -35.43
N LEU A 254 9.91 1.57 -36.13
CA LEU A 254 10.22 1.23 -37.52
C LEU A 254 10.52 -0.27 -37.74
N SER A 255 10.85 -0.99 -36.65
CA SER A 255 11.16 -2.44 -36.67
C SER A 255 10.00 -3.35 -36.35
N ASP A 256 8.74 -2.87 -36.28
CA ASP A 256 7.56 -3.59 -35.78
C ASP A 256 7.70 -4.10 -34.33
N GLN A 257 8.69 -3.62 -33.61
CA GLN A 257 8.91 -3.94 -32.21
C GLN A 257 8.14 -2.96 -31.32
N TRP A 258 7.21 -3.48 -30.50
CA TRP A 258 6.32 -2.70 -29.64
C TRP A 258 6.91 -2.38 -28.26
N ASP A 259 7.80 -3.24 -27.78
CA ASP A 259 8.22 -3.27 -26.39
C ASP A 259 9.71 -3.01 -26.22
N SER A 260 10.10 -2.49 -25.06
CA SER A 260 11.47 -2.38 -24.61
C SER A 260 12.03 -3.75 -24.21
N THR A 261 13.34 -3.88 -24.20
CA THR A 261 14.07 -5.06 -23.67
C THR A 261 14.64 -4.82 -22.28
N ASP A 262 14.24 -3.72 -21.64
CA ASP A 262 14.73 -3.35 -20.30
C ASP A 262 14.39 -4.42 -19.26
N ARG A 263 15.30 -4.63 -18.31
CA ARG A 263 15.19 -5.64 -17.25
C ARG A 263 15.39 -5.01 -15.88
N GLN A 264 14.75 -5.58 -14.88
CA GLN A 264 14.94 -5.17 -13.49
C GLN A 264 15.01 -6.38 -12.57
N TRP A 265 15.96 -6.30 -11.63
CA TRP A 265 16.11 -7.27 -10.52
C TRP A 265 15.93 -6.51 -9.20
N ASP A 266 15.12 -7.07 -8.31
CA ASP A 266 14.87 -6.51 -6.99
C ASP A 266 15.23 -7.51 -5.91
N GLN A 267 15.89 -7.05 -4.84
CA GLN A 267 16.02 -7.79 -3.58
C GLN A 267 15.59 -6.86 -2.44
N ASN A 268 14.61 -7.27 -1.68
CA ASN A 268 14.12 -6.50 -0.54
C ASN A 268 14.15 -7.41 0.70
N PHE A 269 14.73 -6.93 1.77
CA PHE A 269 14.72 -7.59 3.07
C PHE A 269 14.34 -6.60 4.14
N PHE A 270 13.51 -7.00 5.07
CA PHE A 270 13.40 -6.30 6.35
C PHE A 270 13.15 -7.26 7.51
N ALA A 271 13.60 -6.82 8.69
CA ALA A 271 13.24 -7.40 9.96
C ALA A 271 12.74 -6.28 10.88
N GLN A 272 11.57 -6.47 11.48
CA GLN A 272 10.96 -5.49 12.37
C GLN A 272 10.44 -6.14 13.64
N ALA A 273 10.45 -5.39 14.73
CA ALA A 273 9.90 -5.79 16.01
C ALA A 273 9.03 -4.67 16.59
N SER A 274 7.90 -5.03 17.16
CA SER A 274 7.01 -4.13 17.90
C SER A 274 6.70 -4.72 19.26
N TYR A 275 6.88 -3.93 20.31
CA TYR A 275 6.47 -4.28 21.66
C TYR A 275 5.41 -3.32 22.16
N LYS A 276 4.27 -3.84 22.59
CA LYS A 276 3.16 -3.06 23.15
C LYS A 276 2.80 -3.60 24.53
N LYS A 277 2.74 -2.70 25.51
CA LYS A 277 2.28 -3.02 26.87
C LYS A 277 1.32 -1.94 27.36
N LEU A 278 0.20 -2.37 27.91
CA LEU A 278 -0.80 -1.50 28.50
C LEU A 278 -0.87 -1.81 30.00
N TRP A 279 -0.91 -0.76 30.79
CA TRP A 279 -1.25 -0.76 32.21
C TRP A 279 -2.58 -0.01 32.40
N SER A 280 -3.14 0.04 33.58
CA SER A 280 -4.46 0.66 33.80
C SER A 280 -4.60 2.08 33.19
N ARG A 281 -3.59 2.93 33.35
CA ARG A 281 -3.58 4.32 32.86
C ARG A 281 -2.44 4.62 31.89
N PHE A 282 -1.45 3.77 31.82
CA PHE A 282 -0.27 3.99 31.00
C PHE A 282 -0.20 2.98 29.86
N GLY A 283 0.30 3.41 28.72
CA GLY A 283 0.63 2.56 27.61
C GLY A 283 2.03 2.87 27.09
N LEU A 284 2.71 1.84 26.62
CA LEU A 284 4.01 1.93 25.96
C LEU A 284 3.98 1.11 24.69
N LYS A 285 4.50 1.68 23.60
CA LYS A 285 4.80 0.97 22.36
C LYS A 285 6.19 1.35 21.92
N ALA A 286 7.01 0.35 21.61
CA ALA A 286 8.33 0.54 21.03
C ALA A 286 8.42 -0.27 19.73
N ASN A 287 8.98 0.33 18.70
CA ASN A 287 9.18 -0.32 17.40
C ASN A 287 10.64 -0.19 16.98
N MET A 288 11.13 -1.19 16.26
CA MET A 288 12.44 -1.23 15.65
C MET A 288 12.35 -1.92 14.30
N LYS A 289 13.10 -1.45 13.29
CA LYS A 289 13.17 -2.05 11.97
C LYS A 289 14.56 -1.84 11.39
N TYR A 290 15.05 -2.87 10.71
CA TYR A 290 16.14 -2.78 9.75
C TYR A 290 15.63 -3.25 8.39
N ALA A 291 15.96 -2.52 7.32
CA ALA A 291 15.65 -2.91 5.95
C ALA A 291 16.88 -2.75 5.04
N PHE A 292 16.94 -3.60 4.04
CA PHE A 292 17.93 -3.57 2.96
C PHE A 292 17.21 -3.77 1.64
N ASP A 293 17.41 -2.85 0.71
CA ASP A 293 16.84 -2.89 -0.64
C ASP A 293 17.97 -2.79 -1.67
N TYR A 294 17.94 -3.70 -2.64
CA TYR A 294 18.80 -3.67 -3.80
C TYR A 294 17.95 -3.67 -5.05
N LEU A 295 18.34 -2.83 -6.02
CA LEU A 295 17.73 -2.74 -7.33
C LEU A 295 18.83 -2.69 -8.38
N HIS A 296 18.74 -3.57 -9.37
CA HIS A 296 19.54 -3.51 -10.58
C HIS A 296 18.62 -3.22 -11.78
N TYR A 297 18.93 -2.20 -12.53
CA TYR A 297 18.20 -1.79 -13.73
C TYR A 297 19.12 -1.83 -14.94
N LEU A 298 18.69 -2.55 -15.96
CA LEU A 298 19.39 -2.66 -17.24
C LEU A 298 18.51 -2.14 -18.38
N GLN A 299 18.99 -1.14 -19.10
CA GLN A 299 18.45 -0.66 -20.37
C GLN A 299 19.48 -0.86 -21.45
N ASP A 300 19.19 -1.73 -22.43
CA ASP A 300 20.06 -2.04 -23.55
C ASP A 300 19.56 -1.37 -24.84
N PRO A 301 20.30 -0.42 -25.41
CA PRO A 301 19.92 0.26 -26.64
C PRO A 301 20.07 -0.59 -27.91
N SER A 302 20.56 -1.83 -27.83
CA SER A 302 20.74 -2.70 -29.00
C SER A 302 19.46 -2.91 -29.81
N THR A 303 18.29 -2.77 -29.17
CA THR A 303 16.97 -2.85 -29.79
C THR A 303 16.29 -1.49 -29.99
N ASN A 304 16.88 -0.40 -29.50
CA ASN A 304 16.32 0.94 -29.57
C ASN A 304 17.43 2.00 -29.63
N ALA A 305 17.77 2.44 -30.81
CA ALA A 305 18.83 3.43 -31.05
C ALA A 305 18.62 4.80 -30.36
N ALA A 306 17.41 5.09 -29.90
CA ALA A 306 17.07 6.30 -29.13
C ALA A 306 17.27 6.14 -27.61
N ALA A 307 17.50 4.94 -27.12
CA ALA A 307 17.76 4.68 -25.70
C ALA A 307 19.25 4.86 -25.38
N MET A 308 19.56 5.35 -24.19
CA MET A 308 20.92 5.36 -23.66
C MET A 308 21.18 4.03 -22.95
N TYR A 309 22.39 3.50 -23.08
CA TYR A 309 22.80 2.35 -22.26
C TYR A 309 22.81 2.73 -20.79
N CYS A 310 22.08 1.98 -19.99
CA CYS A 310 22.00 2.15 -18.56
C CYS A 310 22.12 0.78 -17.90
N ASN A 311 23.10 0.62 -17.03
CA ASN A 311 23.30 -0.61 -16.23
C ASN A 311 23.65 -0.17 -14.81
N ASN A 312 22.61 0.12 -14.04
CA ASN A 312 22.77 0.77 -12.73
C ASN A 312 22.33 -0.12 -11.59
N HIS A 313 23.09 -0.07 -10.52
CA HIS A 313 22.86 -0.78 -9.27
C HIS A 313 22.61 0.23 -8.16
N TYR A 314 21.55 0.02 -7.39
CA TYR A 314 21.15 0.86 -6.28
C TYR A 314 21.07 0.02 -5.02
N THR A 315 21.67 0.48 -3.94
CA THR A 315 21.55 -0.11 -2.61
C THR A 315 21.02 0.91 -1.63
N GLN A 316 20.14 0.47 -0.77
CA GLN A 316 19.55 1.29 0.30
C GLN A 316 19.50 0.49 1.59
N GLN A 317 19.79 1.15 2.68
CA GLN A 317 19.59 0.62 4.03
C GLN A 317 18.70 1.58 4.82
N ASP A 318 17.96 1.04 5.75
CA ASP A 318 17.03 1.79 6.60
C ASP A 318 17.07 1.22 8.01
N LEU A 319 17.42 2.03 8.98
CA LEU A 319 17.34 1.70 10.40
C LEU A 319 16.33 2.66 11.06
N TYR A 320 15.28 2.11 11.65
CA TYR A 320 14.22 2.86 12.29
C TYR A 320 14.00 2.40 13.72
N ALA A 321 13.79 3.34 14.62
CA ALA A 321 13.38 3.11 16.00
C ALA A 321 12.31 4.12 16.40
N SER A 322 11.31 3.71 17.17
CA SER A 322 10.31 4.61 17.74
C SER A 322 9.87 4.17 19.13
N VAL A 323 9.51 5.15 19.94
CA VAL A 323 8.90 4.95 21.26
C VAL A 323 7.70 5.87 21.39
N ALA A 324 6.55 5.31 21.78
CA ALA A 324 5.33 6.04 22.07
C ALA A 324 4.86 5.70 23.48
N GLY A 325 4.62 6.71 24.30
CA GLY A 325 4.04 6.61 25.63
C GLY A 325 2.68 7.29 25.68
N SER A 326 1.71 6.71 26.39
CA SER A 326 0.41 7.34 26.62
C SER A 326 0.02 7.31 28.09
N TYR A 327 -0.61 8.39 28.54
CA TYR A 327 -1.33 8.47 29.81
C TYR A 327 -2.82 8.62 29.53
N ASN A 328 -3.64 7.73 30.09
CA ASN A 328 -5.06 7.65 29.83
C ASN A 328 -5.85 7.89 31.11
N SER A 329 -6.70 8.92 31.10
CA SER A 329 -7.70 9.22 32.11
C SER A 329 -9.10 8.95 31.54
N THR A 330 -10.14 9.13 32.35
CA THR A 330 -11.54 8.94 31.91
C THR A 330 -11.93 9.87 30.75
N TYR A 331 -11.43 11.09 30.74
CA TYR A 331 -11.80 12.12 29.76
C TYR A 331 -10.65 12.56 28.85
N LEU A 332 -9.41 12.29 29.24
CA LEU A 332 -8.21 12.77 28.55
C LEU A 332 -7.22 11.63 28.30
N SER A 333 -6.63 11.63 27.12
CA SER A 333 -5.50 10.79 26.78
C SER A 333 -4.38 11.67 26.22
N LEU A 334 -3.22 11.65 26.87
CA LEU A 334 -2.02 12.33 26.41
C LEU A 334 -1.07 11.30 25.82
N THR A 335 -0.57 11.55 24.62
CA THR A 335 0.42 10.71 23.96
C THR A 335 1.62 11.53 23.58
N ALA A 336 2.81 11.04 23.90
CA ALA A 336 4.08 11.54 23.40
C ALA A 336 4.79 10.41 22.65
N SER A 337 5.32 10.70 21.46
CA SER A 337 6.12 9.73 20.72
C SER A 337 7.31 10.38 20.04
N THR A 338 8.39 9.61 19.88
CA THR A 338 9.60 10.03 19.17
C THR A 338 10.05 8.89 18.29
N ASP A 339 10.38 9.25 17.04
CA ASP A 339 10.88 8.37 16.00
C ASP A 339 12.25 8.86 15.56
N LEU A 340 13.18 7.94 15.36
CA LEU A 340 14.48 8.19 14.75
C LEU A 340 14.68 7.24 13.59
N ARG A 341 15.15 7.76 12.48
CA ARG A 341 15.44 7.00 11.28
C ARG A 341 16.75 7.42 10.67
N TRP A 342 17.57 6.46 10.34
CA TRP A 342 18.72 6.60 9.47
C TRP A 342 18.44 5.82 8.19
N SER A 343 18.70 6.42 7.03
CA SER A 343 18.56 5.77 5.73
C SER A 343 19.65 6.24 4.80
N ASP A 344 20.16 5.35 3.95
CA ASP A 344 21.18 5.68 2.97
C ASP A 344 20.74 5.36 1.53
N LEU A 345 21.53 5.83 0.59
CA LEU A 345 21.47 5.49 -0.83
C LEU A 345 22.89 5.48 -1.39
N ASP A 346 23.24 4.37 -2.02
CA ASP A 346 24.44 4.23 -2.83
C ASP A 346 24.08 3.70 -4.21
N CYS A 347 24.75 4.18 -5.27
CA CYS A 347 24.56 3.70 -6.62
C CYS A 347 25.79 3.98 -7.49
N ASP A 348 25.93 3.19 -8.56
CA ASP A 348 27.01 3.30 -9.55
C ASP A 348 26.70 4.28 -10.69
N VAL A 349 25.67 5.12 -10.55
CA VAL A 349 25.38 6.19 -11.52
C VAL A 349 26.52 7.19 -11.58
N TYR A 350 26.90 7.57 -12.79
CA TYR A 350 28.00 8.49 -13.04
C TYR A 350 27.91 9.77 -12.19
N ARG A 351 28.97 10.07 -11.43
CA ARG A 351 29.05 11.21 -10.49
C ARG A 351 28.03 11.23 -9.35
N PHE A 352 27.40 10.12 -9.04
CA PHE A 352 26.61 10.01 -7.80
C PHE A 352 27.56 9.95 -6.60
N ASN A 353 27.22 10.67 -5.53
CA ASN A 353 27.93 10.59 -4.26
C ASN A 353 27.04 9.89 -3.24
N TYR A 354 27.62 8.95 -2.52
CA TYR A 354 26.97 8.33 -1.37
C TYR A 354 26.30 9.36 -0.47
N VAL A 355 25.07 9.09 -0.08
CA VAL A 355 24.27 9.97 0.77
C VAL A 355 23.55 9.16 1.85
N TYR A 356 23.53 9.70 3.07
CA TYR A 356 22.63 9.21 4.11
C TYR A 356 21.85 10.36 4.74
N ARG A 357 20.65 10.00 5.22
CA ARG A 357 19.67 10.92 5.83
C ARG A 357 19.38 10.50 7.26
N ILE A 358 19.37 11.46 8.17
CA ILE A 358 18.85 11.32 9.53
C ILE A 358 17.53 12.07 9.61
N ASP A 359 16.45 11.39 9.95
CA ASP A 359 15.10 11.91 10.08
C ASP A 359 14.59 11.64 11.50
N SER A 360 14.33 12.68 12.26
CA SER A 360 13.74 12.60 13.59
C SER A 360 12.37 13.27 13.63
N LYS A 361 11.41 12.63 14.29
CA LYS A 361 10.06 13.16 14.48
C LYS A 361 9.66 13.03 15.94
N SER A 362 9.04 14.08 16.48
CA SER A 362 8.48 14.05 17.83
C SER A 362 7.05 14.56 17.80
N LEU A 363 6.15 13.85 18.43
CA LEU A 363 4.73 14.13 18.48
C LEU A 363 4.26 14.31 19.91
N LEU A 364 3.43 15.31 20.12
CA LEU A 364 2.58 15.46 21.29
C LEU A 364 1.13 15.49 20.84
N SER A 365 0.28 14.61 21.37
CA SER A 365 -1.14 14.51 21.02
C SER A 365 -1.99 14.46 22.27
N LEU A 366 -3.03 15.29 22.33
CA LEU A 366 -4.01 15.33 23.39
C LEU A 366 -5.39 14.99 22.83
N ILE A 367 -5.98 13.89 23.30
CA ILE A 367 -7.33 13.46 22.95
C ILE A 367 -8.24 13.68 24.15
N GLY A 368 -9.30 14.48 23.97
CA GLY A 368 -10.35 14.70 24.94
C GLY A 368 -11.64 14.00 24.51
N SER A 369 -12.34 13.35 25.44
CA SER A 369 -13.61 12.65 25.17
C SER A 369 -14.65 13.00 26.24
N TYR A 370 -15.79 13.57 25.82
CA TYR A 370 -16.88 13.94 26.74
C TYR A 370 -18.25 13.87 26.06
N LYS A 371 -19.19 13.12 26.65
CA LYS A 371 -20.60 13.02 26.21
C LYS A 371 -20.81 12.84 24.70
N GLY A 372 -20.01 11.96 24.07
CA GLY A 372 -20.08 11.69 22.63
C GLY A 372 -19.20 12.59 21.78
N TRP A 373 -18.69 13.69 22.31
CA TRP A 373 -17.66 14.51 21.66
C TRP A 373 -16.28 13.90 21.88
N GLU A 374 -15.47 13.91 20.85
CA GLU A 374 -14.06 13.56 20.89
C GLU A 374 -13.27 14.56 20.06
N ALA A 375 -12.22 15.13 20.65
CA ALA A 375 -11.34 16.07 19.98
C ALA A 375 -9.89 15.63 20.16
N ASN A 376 -9.09 15.75 19.10
CA ASN A 376 -7.63 15.57 19.15
C ASN A 376 -6.94 16.84 18.68
N VAL A 377 -6.01 17.31 19.47
CA VAL A 377 -5.04 18.35 19.12
C VAL A 377 -3.67 17.71 19.13
N ALA A 378 -2.96 17.75 18.02
CA ALA A 378 -1.64 17.17 17.90
C ALA A 378 -0.65 18.16 17.29
N LEU A 379 0.59 18.06 17.75
CA LEU A 379 1.71 18.88 17.30
C LEU A 379 2.87 17.95 16.92
N LEU A 380 3.24 17.95 15.65
CA LEU A 380 4.34 17.16 15.11
C LEU A 380 5.53 18.07 14.81
N TYR A 381 6.66 17.80 15.44
CA TYR A 381 7.95 18.37 15.08
C TYR A 381 8.74 17.39 14.25
N THR A 382 9.35 17.84 13.15
CA THR A 382 10.21 17.01 12.29
C THR A 382 11.51 17.76 12.03
N HIS A 383 12.62 17.05 12.14
CA HIS A 383 13.96 17.48 11.76
C HIS A 383 14.58 16.46 10.82
N VAL A 384 15.06 16.92 9.66
CA VAL A 384 15.70 16.08 8.64
C VAL A 384 17.01 16.70 8.22
N GLN A 385 18.06 15.89 8.21
CA GLN A 385 19.40 16.29 7.79
C GLN A 385 20.02 15.22 6.90
N ASP A 386 20.57 15.66 5.78
CA ASP A 386 21.31 14.81 4.85
C ASP A 386 22.81 15.01 5.06
N HIS A 387 23.58 13.97 4.73
CA HIS A 387 25.04 13.98 4.80
C HIS A 387 25.62 13.42 3.50
N THR A 388 26.26 14.29 2.73
CA THR A 388 26.95 13.99 1.47
C THR A 388 27.91 15.15 1.14
N VAL A 389 28.65 15.06 0.03
CA VAL A 389 29.64 16.07 -0.39
C VAL A 389 29.02 17.45 -0.63
N ALA A 390 27.81 17.52 -1.20
CA ALA A 390 27.07 18.76 -1.46
C ALA A 390 25.64 18.63 -0.90
N GLN A 391 25.54 18.59 0.43
CA GLN A 391 24.29 18.36 1.12
C GLN A 391 23.32 19.55 1.02
N ALA A 392 22.02 19.24 1.00
CA ALA A 392 20.97 20.23 1.17
C ALA A 392 20.91 20.74 2.61
N ASP A 393 20.32 21.91 2.81
CA ASP A 393 20.12 22.47 4.14
C ASP A 393 19.23 21.59 5.01
N ALA A 394 19.49 21.57 6.32
CA ALA A 394 18.65 20.86 7.28
C ALA A 394 17.23 21.44 7.32
N MET A 395 16.23 20.57 7.32
CA MET A 395 14.82 20.95 7.30
C MET A 395 14.19 20.73 8.68
N GLN A 396 13.58 21.78 9.24
CA GLN A 396 12.90 21.73 10.54
C GLN A 396 11.51 22.32 10.39
N LYS A 397 10.47 21.60 10.82
CA LYS A 397 9.08 22.06 10.70
C LYS A 397 8.24 21.58 11.88
N LEU A 398 7.32 22.47 12.29
CA LEU A 398 6.31 22.21 13.32
C LEU A 398 4.93 22.21 12.66
N MET A 399 4.18 21.10 12.76
CA MET A 399 2.92 20.88 12.06
C MET A 399 1.80 20.64 13.06
N PRO A 400 0.81 21.55 13.16
CA PRO A 400 -0.38 21.36 13.97
C PRO A 400 -1.43 20.53 13.26
N MET A 401 -2.23 19.79 14.02
CA MET A 401 -3.39 19.05 13.57
C MET A 401 -4.53 19.21 14.56
N PHE A 402 -5.75 19.27 14.03
CA PHE A 402 -6.97 19.38 14.81
C PHE A 402 -8.03 18.47 14.23
N LEU A 403 -8.59 17.60 15.07
CA LEU A 403 -9.64 16.65 14.68
C LEU A 403 -10.76 16.74 15.71
N LEU A 404 -12.01 16.69 15.23
CA LEU A 404 -13.22 16.74 16.06
C LEU A 404 -14.21 15.72 15.56
N SER A 405 -14.84 14.97 16.47
CA SER A 405 -15.98 14.12 16.15
C SER A 405 -17.07 14.18 17.21
N TYR A 406 -18.29 13.90 16.78
CA TYR A 406 -19.46 13.76 17.65
C TYR A 406 -20.21 12.48 17.31
N LYS A 407 -20.38 11.61 18.30
CA LYS A 407 -21.10 10.34 18.20
C LYS A 407 -22.39 10.37 18.97
N LYS A 408 -23.51 10.07 18.30
CA LYS A 408 -24.84 9.91 18.90
C LYS A 408 -25.60 8.77 18.21
N GLY A 409 -25.96 7.75 18.97
CA GLY A 409 -26.56 6.53 18.40
C GLY A 409 -25.66 5.86 17.39
N GLY A 410 -26.18 5.59 16.20
CA GLY A 410 -25.43 5.03 15.07
C GLY A 410 -24.66 6.08 14.23
N TRP A 411 -24.87 7.38 14.48
CA TRP A 411 -24.28 8.48 13.70
C TRP A 411 -22.98 8.96 14.32
N ILE A 412 -22.00 9.26 13.46
CA ILE A 412 -20.73 9.90 13.79
C ILE A 412 -20.52 11.03 12.81
N LEU A 413 -20.47 12.27 13.32
CA LEU A 413 -20.06 13.44 12.57
C LEU A 413 -18.61 13.71 12.87
N ARG A 414 -17.80 14.12 11.88
CA ARG A 414 -16.39 14.42 12.05
C ARG A 414 -15.95 15.59 11.18
N ALA A 415 -14.93 16.28 11.67
CA ALA A 415 -14.22 17.29 10.90
C ALA A 415 -12.75 17.26 11.29
N PHE A 416 -11.85 17.48 10.35
CA PHE A 416 -10.45 17.68 10.68
C PHE A 416 -9.79 18.75 9.80
N HIS A 417 -8.79 19.38 10.37
CA HIS A 417 -7.79 20.15 9.67
C HIS A 417 -6.42 19.62 10.00
N LYS A 418 -5.62 19.37 8.98
CA LYS A 418 -4.27 18.85 9.11
C LYS A 418 -3.36 19.56 8.12
N ARG A 419 -2.21 19.99 8.62
CA ARG A 419 -1.13 20.50 7.79
C ARG A 419 0.06 19.55 7.89
N ILE A 420 0.59 19.15 6.77
CA ILE A 420 1.78 18.31 6.67
C ILE A 420 2.76 18.89 5.66
N PHE A 421 3.98 18.40 5.67
CA PHE A 421 4.95 18.69 4.62
C PHE A 421 5.63 17.40 4.16
N ARG A 422 6.08 17.38 2.92
CA ARG A 422 6.87 16.32 2.32
C ARG A 422 8.31 16.81 2.14
N VAL A 423 9.25 16.07 2.68
CA VAL A 423 10.68 16.31 2.43
C VAL A 423 11.01 15.83 1.02
N PRO A 424 11.82 16.56 0.22
CA PRO A 424 12.33 16.07 -1.04
C PRO A 424 13.02 14.71 -0.88
N THR A 425 12.84 13.82 -1.84
CA THR A 425 13.50 12.49 -1.83
C THR A 425 14.99 12.61 -2.12
N LEU A 426 15.76 11.57 -1.87
CA LEU A 426 17.19 11.58 -2.20
C LEU A 426 17.42 11.74 -3.70
N ASN A 427 16.53 11.17 -4.55
CA ASN A 427 16.58 11.41 -6.00
C ASN A 427 16.25 12.85 -6.38
N ASP A 428 15.25 13.48 -5.74
CA ASP A 428 14.91 14.88 -6.01
C ASP A 428 16.10 15.81 -5.76
N LEU A 429 16.90 15.50 -4.73
CA LEU A 429 18.04 16.33 -4.31
C LEU A 429 19.36 15.98 -5.02
N TYR A 430 19.68 14.69 -5.14
CA TYR A 430 21.04 14.24 -5.42
C TYR A 430 21.22 13.40 -6.70
N TYR A 431 20.10 13.02 -7.40
CA TYR A 431 20.23 12.23 -8.62
C TYR A 431 21.01 13.01 -9.68
N THR A 432 22.04 12.39 -10.24
CA THR A 432 23.00 13.05 -11.14
C THR A 432 22.29 13.71 -12.32
N LEU A 433 22.63 14.97 -12.60
CA LEU A 433 22.12 15.81 -13.69
C LEU A 433 20.67 16.33 -13.55
N VAL A 434 19.87 15.77 -12.64
CA VAL A 434 18.44 16.11 -12.47
C VAL A 434 18.17 16.71 -11.09
N GLY A 435 18.83 16.20 -10.07
CA GLY A 435 18.64 16.61 -8.68
C GLY A 435 18.97 18.07 -8.41
N ASN A 436 18.31 18.64 -7.40
CA ASN A 436 18.49 20.03 -7.01
C ASN A 436 18.50 20.15 -5.48
N THR A 437 19.66 20.48 -4.91
CA THR A 437 19.86 20.61 -3.47
C THR A 437 19.22 21.86 -2.85
N GLN A 438 18.69 22.78 -3.68
CA GLN A 438 17.99 24.00 -3.22
C GLN A 438 16.49 23.78 -3.02
N LEU A 439 15.97 22.56 -3.20
CA LEU A 439 14.56 22.25 -3.03
C LEU A 439 14.09 22.49 -1.61
N GLN A 440 12.93 23.11 -1.51
CA GLN A 440 12.19 23.28 -0.27
C GLN A 440 11.14 22.15 -0.12
N PRO A 441 10.68 21.86 1.11
CA PRO A 441 9.58 20.92 1.31
C PRO A 441 8.29 21.35 0.63
N GLU A 442 7.51 20.40 0.13
CA GLU A 442 6.11 20.62 -0.28
C GLU A 442 5.22 20.71 0.96
N TYR A 443 4.20 21.56 0.93
CA TYR A 443 3.20 21.66 1.98
C TYR A 443 1.83 21.19 1.49
N THR A 444 1.13 20.45 2.34
CA THR A 444 -0.26 20.04 2.09
C THR A 444 -1.13 20.47 3.25
N SER A 445 -2.18 21.24 2.95
CA SER A 445 -3.25 21.60 3.89
C SER A 445 -4.50 20.82 3.54
N GLN A 446 -5.07 20.10 4.50
CA GLN A 446 -6.22 19.22 4.32
C GLN A 446 -7.35 19.65 5.25
N TRP A 447 -8.55 19.76 4.66
CA TRP A 447 -9.82 19.99 5.35
C TRP A 447 -10.77 18.87 4.95
N ASP A 448 -11.44 18.29 5.92
CA ASP A 448 -12.40 17.20 5.70
C ASP A 448 -13.55 17.32 6.68
N VAL A 449 -14.77 17.11 6.17
CA VAL A 449 -16.00 17.02 6.95
C VAL A 449 -16.76 15.78 6.49
N GLY A 450 -17.18 14.97 7.43
CA GLY A 450 -17.85 13.71 7.08
C GLY A 450 -18.91 13.29 8.09
N ALA A 451 -19.73 12.35 7.64
CA ALA A 451 -20.76 11.71 8.42
C ALA A 451 -20.74 10.20 8.16
N ASP A 452 -20.70 9.41 9.23
CA ASP A 452 -20.86 7.96 9.19
C ASP A 452 -22.17 7.56 9.85
N TYR A 453 -22.83 6.56 9.28
CA TYR A 453 -23.90 5.81 9.91
C TYR A 453 -23.46 4.35 10.08
N ARG A 454 -23.53 3.84 11.31
CA ARG A 454 -23.20 2.45 11.65
C ARG A 454 -24.39 1.77 12.30
N GLY A 455 -25.16 1.05 11.49
CA GLY A 455 -26.22 0.16 11.92
C GLY A 455 -25.72 -1.27 12.17
N LYS A 456 -26.64 -2.18 12.46
CA LYS A 456 -26.32 -3.59 12.69
C LYS A 456 -25.77 -4.29 11.43
N HIS A 457 -26.36 -4.00 10.28
CA HIS A 457 -26.05 -4.65 9.00
C HIS A 457 -25.56 -3.65 7.94
N LEU A 458 -25.83 -2.38 8.11
CA LEU A 458 -25.55 -1.31 7.16
C LEU A 458 -24.53 -0.33 7.75
N HIS A 459 -23.52 -0.03 6.98
CA HIS A 459 -22.58 1.05 7.23
C HIS A 459 -22.58 2.00 6.02
N LEU A 460 -22.71 3.30 6.26
CA LEU A 460 -22.61 4.35 5.24
C LEU A 460 -21.66 5.41 5.72
N ALA A 461 -20.83 5.95 4.82
CA ALA A 461 -19.95 7.08 5.10
C ALA A 461 -19.96 8.04 3.92
N LEU A 462 -20.04 9.32 4.24
CA LEU A 462 -19.96 10.44 3.30
C LEU A 462 -18.89 11.41 3.80
N ASP A 463 -17.95 11.76 2.92
CA ASP A 463 -16.88 12.71 3.20
C ASP A 463 -16.81 13.77 2.11
N ALA A 464 -16.73 15.03 2.50
CA ALA A 464 -16.40 16.15 1.65
C ALA A 464 -15.06 16.73 2.06
N TYR A 465 -14.17 16.96 1.09
CA TYR A 465 -12.81 17.39 1.39
C TYR A 465 -12.32 18.50 0.48
N TYR A 466 -11.37 19.26 1.01
CA TYR A 466 -10.59 20.26 0.29
C TYR A 466 -9.12 20.13 0.69
N ASN A 467 -8.26 19.93 -0.30
CA ASN A 467 -6.82 19.84 -0.13
C ASN A 467 -6.12 20.89 -0.98
N GLU A 468 -5.09 21.51 -0.44
CA GLU A 468 -4.21 22.43 -1.16
C GLU A 468 -2.76 21.97 -0.98
N ILE A 469 -2.05 21.75 -2.10
CA ILE A 469 -0.61 21.49 -2.13
C ILE A 469 0.06 22.76 -2.64
N SER A 470 1.09 23.22 -1.94
CA SER A 470 1.96 24.33 -2.36
C SER A 470 3.42 23.87 -2.41
N ASP A 471 4.21 24.58 -3.20
CA ASP A 471 5.64 24.31 -3.43
C ASP A 471 5.89 22.89 -3.94
N LYS A 472 4.96 22.38 -4.79
CA LYS A 472 5.03 21.01 -5.32
C LYS A 472 6.31 20.82 -6.12
N ILE A 473 7.03 19.74 -5.83
CA ILE A 473 8.26 19.39 -6.53
C ILE A 473 7.91 18.69 -7.83
N VAL A 474 8.37 19.25 -8.94
CA VAL A 474 8.16 18.74 -10.30
C VAL A 474 9.46 18.75 -11.07
N ALA A 475 9.59 17.82 -12.03
CA ALA A 475 10.69 17.84 -12.99
C ALA A 475 10.30 18.73 -14.17
N ILE A 476 11.12 19.71 -14.52
CA ILE A 476 10.92 20.56 -15.69
C ILE A 476 12.14 20.50 -16.62
N PRO A 477 11.95 20.65 -17.95
CA PRO A 477 13.06 20.79 -18.87
C PRO A 477 13.74 22.14 -18.65
N MET A 478 15.07 22.13 -18.62
CA MET A 478 15.88 23.34 -18.55
C MET A 478 15.98 24.01 -19.94
N LYS A 479 16.64 25.18 -20.03
CA LYS A 479 16.86 25.89 -21.31
C LYS A 479 17.43 25.03 -22.43
N CYS A 480 18.12 23.93 -22.10
CA CYS A 480 18.50 22.87 -23.02
C CYS A 480 17.45 21.76 -22.91
N GLN A 481 16.72 21.47 -23.99
CA GLN A 481 15.61 20.49 -24.03
C GLN A 481 15.97 19.06 -23.56
N PHE A 482 17.26 18.73 -23.51
CA PHE A 482 17.77 17.43 -23.07
C PHE A 482 18.13 17.37 -21.57
N ARG A 483 18.02 18.49 -20.85
CA ARG A 483 18.36 18.55 -19.43
C ARG A 483 17.16 18.93 -18.61
N TRP A 484 16.82 18.08 -17.64
CA TRP A 484 15.74 18.26 -16.68
C TRP A 484 16.30 18.69 -15.33
N SER A 485 15.51 19.37 -14.52
CA SER A 485 15.84 19.65 -13.14
C SER A 485 14.59 19.61 -12.27
N MET A 486 14.77 19.23 -11.02
CA MET A 486 13.71 19.28 -10.01
C MET A 486 13.58 20.71 -9.48
N VAL A 487 12.35 21.21 -9.39
CA VAL A 487 12.05 22.54 -8.86
C VAL A 487 10.80 22.53 -7.99
N ASN A 488 10.71 23.47 -7.05
CA ASN A 488 9.47 23.76 -6.34
C ASN A 488 8.62 24.68 -7.21
N PHE A 489 7.73 24.07 -7.97
CA PHE A 489 6.91 24.80 -8.93
C PHE A 489 5.57 24.11 -9.07
N GLY A 490 4.65 24.44 -8.20
CA GLY A 490 3.32 23.87 -8.32
C GLY A 490 2.42 24.23 -7.15
N LYS A 491 1.21 24.65 -7.48
CA LYS A 491 0.10 24.79 -6.57
C LYS A 491 -1.07 23.97 -7.10
N VAL A 492 -1.52 22.97 -6.33
CA VAL A 492 -2.62 22.11 -6.72
C VAL A 492 -3.74 22.24 -5.70
N LYS A 493 -4.98 22.36 -6.19
CA LYS A 493 -6.19 22.28 -5.36
C LYS A 493 -6.98 21.05 -5.78
N SER A 494 -7.34 20.25 -4.77
CA SER A 494 -8.13 19.03 -4.91
C SER A 494 -9.32 19.12 -3.98
N TYR A 495 -10.52 18.96 -4.50
CA TYR A 495 -11.74 18.94 -3.72
C TYR A 495 -12.72 17.90 -4.28
N GLY A 496 -13.50 17.30 -3.40
CA GLY A 496 -14.40 16.25 -3.82
C GLY A 496 -15.29 15.71 -2.71
N VAL A 497 -16.11 14.76 -3.12
CA VAL A 497 -17.02 14.04 -2.26
C VAL A 497 -16.80 12.54 -2.47
N SER A 498 -16.69 11.81 -1.37
CA SER A 498 -16.55 10.35 -1.35
C SER A 498 -17.75 9.75 -0.61
N LEU A 499 -18.39 8.77 -1.23
CA LEU A 499 -19.47 7.97 -0.64
C LEU A 499 -18.97 6.53 -0.54
N SER A 500 -19.14 5.91 0.62
CA SER A 500 -18.87 4.47 0.83
C SER A 500 -20.03 3.83 1.59
N GLY A 501 -20.34 2.57 1.24
CA GLY A 501 -21.39 1.80 1.89
C GLY A 501 -21.00 0.34 2.01
N GLY A 502 -21.34 -0.27 3.13
CA GLY A 502 -21.15 -1.69 3.38
C GLY A 502 -22.43 -2.32 3.96
N TYR A 503 -22.75 -3.51 3.51
CA TYR A 503 -23.86 -4.30 4.02
C TYR A 503 -23.42 -5.73 4.29
N ASN A 504 -23.72 -6.25 5.49
CA ASN A 504 -23.39 -7.62 5.89
C ASN A 504 -24.62 -8.27 6.56
N GLN A 505 -24.99 -9.43 6.06
CA GLN A 505 -26.13 -10.18 6.57
C GLN A 505 -25.94 -11.68 6.39
N GLU A 506 -26.37 -12.45 7.40
CA GLU A 506 -26.41 -13.91 7.36
C GLU A 506 -27.86 -14.39 7.53
N TRP A 507 -28.28 -15.36 6.70
CA TRP A 507 -29.60 -16.02 6.71
C TRP A 507 -29.42 -17.54 6.70
N GLY A 508 -29.27 -18.12 7.85
CA GLY A 508 -29.09 -19.57 8.00
C GLY A 508 -27.83 -20.07 7.29
N ARG A 509 -27.98 -20.58 6.06
CA ARG A 509 -26.86 -21.12 5.25
C ARG A 509 -26.33 -20.14 4.19
N PHE A 510 -26.96 -18.99 4.07
CA PHE A 510 -26.57 -17.93 3.15
C PHE A 510 -25.89 -16.80 3.89
N SER A 511 -24.86 -16.25 3.31
CA SER A 511 -24.24 -14.99 3.72
C SER A 511 -24.14 -14.04 2.55
N LEU A 512 -24.38 -12.75 2.81
CA LEU A 512 -24.18 -11.67 1.85
C LEU A 512 -23.31 -10.62 2.50
N SER A 513 -22.21 -10.30 1.85
CA SER A 513 -21.35 -9.17 2.20
C SER A 513 -21.18 -8.31 0.96
N ALA A 514 -21.54 -7.05 1.05
CA ALA A 514 -21.42 -6.10 -0.05
C ALA A 514 -20.72 -4.83 0.40
N ASN A 515 -19.89 -4.27 -0.47
CA ASN A 515 -19.22 -2.99 -0.28
C ASN A 515 -19.27 -2.21 -1.58
N ALA A 516 -19.60 -0.92 -1.54
CA ALA A 516 -19.64 -0.06 -2.71
C ALA A 516 -19.05 1.31 -2.36
N ASN A 517 -18.26 1.86 -3.29
CA ASN A 517 -17.61 3.14 -3.13
C ASN A 517 -17.79 3.98 -4.40
N TYR A 518 -17.94 5.28 -4.21
CA TYR A 518 -17.99 6.25 -5.30
C TYR A 518 -17.27 7.53 -4.89
N THR A 519 -16.51 8.11 -5.80
CA THR A 519 -15.81 9.38 -5.60
C THR A 519 -16.08 10.30 -6.79
N CYS A 520 -16.44 11.54 -6.48
CA CYS A 520 -16.45 12.65 -7.41
C CYS A 520 -15.41 13.66 -6.93
N GLN A 521 -14.40 13.96 -7.76
CA GLN A 521 -13.31 14.87 -7.37
C GLN A 521 -12.91 15.78 -8.52
N ILE A 522 -12.41 16.95 -8.18
CA ILE A 522 -11.87 17.94 -9.12
C ILE A 522 -10.49 18.35 -8.62
N ASP A 523 -9.50 18.10 -9.45
CA ASP A 523 -8.10 18.37 -9.15
C ASP A 523 -7.54 19.28 -10.23
N ARG A 524 -7.09 20.48 -9.84
CA ARG A 524 -6.66 21.50 -10.79
C ARG A 524 -5.34 22.13 -10.40
N ASP A 525 -4.62 22.57 -11.43
CA ASP A 525 -3.40 23.37 -11.30
C ASP A 525 -3.74 24.85 -11.06
N TYR A 526 -3.12 25.42 -10.06
CA TYR A 526 -3.21 26.86 -9.72
C TYR A 526 -1.82 27.50 -9.61
N THR A 527 -0.84 26.97 -10.33
CA THR A 527 0.56 27.36 -10.22
C THR A 527 0.79 28.80 -10.70
N MET A 528 0.45 29.11 -11.95
CA MET A 528 0.69 30.42 -12.55
C MET A 528 -0.58 30.96 -13.23
N PRO A 529 -1.16 32.08 -12.75
CA PRO A 529 -2.40 32.62 -13.32
C PRO A 529 -2.34 32.98 -14.81
N ASP A 530 -1.15 33.35 -15.31
CA ASP A 530 -0.94 33.77 -16.70
C ASP A 530 -0.51 32.64 -17.63
N ASP A 531 -0.40 31.41 -17.09
CA ASP A 531 -0.04 30.23 -17.88
C ASP A 531 -1.28 29.68 -18.60
N PRO A 532 -1.18 29.27 -19.88
CA PRO A 532 -2.27 28.59 -20.60
C PRO A 532 -2.78 27.32 -19.89
N GLU A 533 -1.94 26.67 -19.07
CA GLU A 533 -2.29 25.46 -18.30
C GLU A 533 -2.97 25.79 -16.95
N TYR A 534 -3.15 27.07 -16.60
CA TYR A 534 -3.80 27.48 -15.35
C TYR A 534 -5.25 26.97 -15.27
N LYS A 535 -5.55 26.28 -14.16
CA LYS A 535 -6.82 25.57 -13.91
C LYS A 535 -7.07 24.33 -14.77
N ASN A 536 -6.05 23.82 -15.48
CA ASN A 536 -6.12 22.53 -16.13
C ASN A 536 -6.22 21.40 -15.09
N TYR A 537 -6.80 20.27 -15.52
CA TYR A 537 -6.91 19.08 -14.67
C TYR A 537 -5.55 18.44 -14.48
N ILE A 538 -5.31 17.97 -13.25
CA ILE A 538 -4.09 17.22 -12.92
C ILE A 538 -4.10 15.87 -13.66
N PRO A 539 -2.97 15.49 -14.29
CA PRO A 539 -2.86 14.22 -15.01
C PRO A 539 -3.21 12.99 -14.16
N TYR A 540 -3.87 12.03 -14.81
CA TYR A 540 -4.30 10.75 -14.20
C TYR A 540 -5.25 10.88 -13.02
N SER A 541 -6.01 11.97 -12.95
CA SER A 541 -7.03 12.21 -11.94
C SER A 541 -8.41 12.18 -12.58
N PRO A 542 -9.16 11.06 -12.50
CA PRO A 542 -10.51 10.98 -13.03
C PRO A 542 -11.48 11.77 -12.14
N MET A 543 -12.42 12.49 -12.76
CA MET A 543 -13.46 13.18 -12.01
C MET A 543 -14.39 12.20 -11.29
N HIS A 544 -14.69 11.06 -11.90
CA HIS A 544 -15.57 10.03 -11.37
C HIS A 544 -14.84 8.70 -11.27
N SER A 545 -14.93 8.05 -10.12
CA SER A 545 -14.48 6.68 -9.94
C SER A 545 -15.40 5.92 -8.99
N GLY A 546 -15.49 4.61 -9.16
CA GLY A 546 -16.33 3.79 -8.31
C GLY A 546 -15.90 2.33 -8.28
N SER A 547 -16.28 1.64 -7.21
CA SER A 547 -16.03 0.21 -7.03
C SER A 547 -17.19 -0.44 -6.30
N ALA A 548 -17.39 -1.72 -6.56
CA ALA A 548 -18.32 -2.54 -5.79
C ALA A 548 -17.75 -3.95 -5.63
N ILE A 549 -17.99 -4.56 -4.47
CA ILE A 549 -17.68 -5.94 -4.16
C ILE A 549 -18.94 -6.57 -3.59
N VAL A 550 -19.31 -7.73 -4.11
CA VAL A 550 -20.42 -8.55 -3.58
C VAL A 550 -19.91 -9.96 -3.37
N ASP A 551 -19.93 -10.42 -2.15
CA ASP A 551 -19.55 -11.79 -1.74
C ASP A 551 -20.79 -12.54 -1.23
N LEU A 552 -21.12 -13.63 -1.92
CA LEU A 552 -22.25 -14.50 -1.64
C LEU A 552 -21.74 -15.86 -1.15
N GLY A 553 -22.02 -16.19 0.09
CA GLY A 553 -21.71 -17.51 0.65
C GLY A 553 -22.95 -18.41 0.70
N TYR A 554 -22.79 -19.67 0.32
CA TYR A 554 -23.79 -20.71 0.51
C TYR A 554 -23.10 -22.01 0.93
N ARG A 555 -23.25 -22.40 2.20
CA ARG A 555 -22.57 -23.57 2.78
C ARG A 555 -21.05 -23.50 2.55
N SER A 556 -20.52 -24.38 1.70
CA SER A 556 -19.09 -24.47 1.35
C SER A 556 -18.74 -23.80 0.01
N TYR A 557 -19.67 -23.08 -0.60
CA TYR A 557 -19.46 -22.26 -1.80
C TYR A 557 -19.36 -20.79 -1.43
N SER A 558 -18.51 -20.05 -2.12
CA SER A 558 -18.45 -18.59 -2.07
C SER A 558 -18.29 -18.07 -3.49
N LEU A 559 -19.12 -17.10 -3.86
CA LEU A 559 -19.07 -16.39 -5.14
C LEU A 559 -18.80 -14.92 -4.83
N CYS A 560 -17.61 -14.43 -5.18
CA CYS A 560 -17.26 -13.03 -5.07
C CYS A 560 -17.26 -12.41 -6.47
N THR A 561 -17.99 -11.31 -6.63
CA THR A 561 -17.98 -10.48 -7.83
C THR A 561 -17.52 -9.10 -7.46
N SER A 562 -16.57 -8.56 -8.22
CA SER A 562 -16.09 -7.21 -8.00
C SER A 562 -16.16 -6.38 -9.30
N PHE A 563 -16.46 -5.10 -9.14
CA PHE A 563 -16.62 -4.12 -10.20
C PHE A 563 -15.72 -2.92 -9.93
N LEU A 564 -15.05 -2.43 -10.97
CA LEU A 564 -14.25 -1.21 -10.95
C LEU A 564 -14.67 -0.31 -12.12
N TYR A 565 -14.81 0.98 -11.85
CA TYR A 565 -15.05 2.03 -12.85
C TYR A 565 -14.08 3.18 -12.64
N THR A 566 -13.48 3.65 -13.72
CA THR A 566 -12.64 4.85 -13.75
C THR A 566 -13.08 5.72 -14.91
N GLY A 567 -13.46 6.96 -14.64
CA GLY A 567 -13.89 7.92 -15.64
C GLY A 567 -12.75 8.45 -16.51
N GLU A 568 -13.11 9.31 -17.46
CA GLU A 568 -12.17 9.99 -18.34
C GLU A 568 -11.16 10.82 -17.53
N ARG A 569 -9.93 10.93 -18.05
CA ARG A 569 -8.83 11.66 -17.42
C ARG A 569 -7.77 12.04 -18.44
N PHE A 570 -7.08 13.13 -18.21
CA PHE A 570 -5.96 13.53 -19.06
C PHE A 570 -4.64 12.84 -18.63
N ALA A 571 -3.79 12.53 -19.58
CA ALA A 571 -2.46 11.99 -19.34
C ALA A 571 -1.40 13.07 -19.12
N LEU A 572 -1.59 14.27 -19.69
CA LEU A 572 -0.69 15.43 -19.57
C LEU A 572 -1.43 16.65 -19.03
N ILE A 573 -0.67 17.59 -18.47
CA ILE A 573 -1.22 18.83 -17.88
C ILE A 573 -1.80 19.79 -18.96
N SER A 574 -1.34 19.68 -20.20
CA SER A 574 -1.88 20.44 -21.34
C SER A 574 -3.36 20.21 -21.61
N ASN A 575 -3.91 19.11 -21.14
CA ASN A 575 -5.32 18.70 -21.31
C ASN A 575 -5.81 18.70 -22.77
N ASN A 576 -4.93 18.41 -23.71
CA ASN A 576 -5.29 18.28 -25.11
C ASN A 576 -6.16 17.03 -25.34
N SER A 577 -6.97 17.04 -26.40
CA SER A 577 -7.83 15.90 -26.79
C SER A 577 -7.03 14.61 -27.00
N ASP A 578 -5.80 14.71 -27.55
CA ASP A 578 -4.92 13.56 -27.78
C ASP A 578 -4.37 12.94 -26.50
N ASP A 579 -4.46 13.66 -25.37
CA ASP A 579 -4.02 13.22 -24.07
C ASP A 579 -5.17 12.69 -23.21
N LEU A 580 -6.39 12.73 -23.73
CA LEU A 580 -7.57 12.19 -23.04
C LEU A 580 -7.54 10.66 -23.08
N LEU A 581 -7.57 10.06 -21.90
CA LEU A 581 -7.79 8.63 -21.69
C LEU A 581 -9.27 8.41 -21.42
N GLY A 582 -9.93 7.59 -22.22
CA GLY A 582 -11.34 7.25 -22.07
C GLY A 582 -11.64 6.55 -20.73
N ASP A 583 -12.89 6.54 -20.38
CA ASP A 583 -13.39 5.78 -19.24
C ASP A 583 -13.31 4.27 -19.49
N TRP A 584 -13.31 3.50 -18.42
CA TRP A 584 -13.30 2.03 -18.49
C TRP A 584 -13.95 1.43 -17.24
N TYR A 585 -14.39 0.18 -17.39
CA TYR A 585 -14.82 -0.65 -16.28
C TYR A 585 -14.40 -2.09 -16.46
N THR A 586 -14.22 -2.78 -15.34
CA THR A 586 -13.93 -4.22 -15.30
C THR A 586 -14.84 -4.92 -14.30
N VAL A 587 -15.14 -6.18 -14.60
CA VAL A 587 -15.85 -7.09 -13.70
C VAL A 587 -14.97 -8.31 -13.49
N ASP A 588 -14.69 -8.66 -12.23
CA ASP A 588 -13.99 -9.88 -11.87
C ASP A 588 -14.93 -10.81 -11.12
N VAL A 589 -14.77 -12.11 -11.35
CA VAL A 589 -15.57 -13.15 -10.70
C VAL A 589 -14.67 -14.24 -10.14
N LYS A 590 -14.88 -14.60 -8.87
CA LYS A 590 -14.17 -15.65 -8.16
C LYS A 590 -15.14 -16.60 -7.51
N LEU A 591 -15.02 -17.89 -7.85
CA LEU A 591 -15.79 -18.98 -7.28
C LEU A 591 -14.88 -19.85 -6.42
N ASN A 592 -15.24 -20.05 -5.16
CA ASN A 592 -14.56 -20.95 -4.25
C ASN A 592 -15.47 -22.12 -3.87
N LYS A 593 -14.88 -23.30 -3.75
CA LYS A 593 -15.53 -24.48 -3.18
C LYS A 593 -14.60 -25.12 -2.16
N ARG A 594 -15.07 -25.28 -0.91
CA ARG A 594 -14.36 -26.02 0.16
C ARG A 594 -14.91 -27.44 0.28
N PHE A 595 -14.01 -28.42 0.27
CA PHE A 595 -14.30 -29.83 0.49
C PHE A 595 -13.69 -30.24 1.83
N HIS A 596 -14.52 -30.71 2.75
CA HIS A 596 -14.07 -31.22 4.05
C HIS A 596 -13.81 -32.70 3.95
N LEU A 597 -12.54 -33.11 4.09
CA LEU A 597 -12.05 -34.50 3.97
C LEU A 597 -11.54 -34.96 5.33
N GLY A 598 -12.47 -35.18 6.28
CA GLY A 598 -12.14 -35.46 7.67
C GLY A 598 -11.47 -34.24 8.33
N LYS A 599 -10.20 -34.37 8.74
CA LYS A 599 -9.41 -33.27 9.32
C LYS A 599 -8.75 -32.35 8.28
N TYR A 600 -8.84 -32.70 7.00
CA TYR A 600 -8.23 -31.94 5.91
C TYR A 600 -9.28 -31.09 5.21
N VAL A 601 -8.85 -29.98 4.65
CA VAL A 601 -9.68 -29.12 3.79
C VAL A 601 -8.99 -28.94 2.46
N LEU A 602 -9.70 -29.28 1.38
CA LEU A 602 -9.29 -28.95 0.02
C LEU A 602 -10.18 -27.82 -0.48
N GLN A 603 -9.58 -26.71 -0.89
CA GLN A 603 -10.30 -25.60 -1.53
C GLN A 603 -9.90 -25.51 -2.99
N ALA A 604 -10.88 -25.52 -3.87
CA ALA A 604 -10.73 -25.23 -5.30
C ALA A 604 -11.27 -23.83 -5.57
N THR A 605 -10.48 -23.01 -6.26
CA THR A 605 -10.81 -21.63 -6.63
C THR A 605 -10.69 -21.46 -8.13
N LEU A 606 -11.72 -20.88 -8.75
CA LEU A 606 -11.72 -20.45 -10.14
C LEU A 606 -11.91 -18.94 -10.20
N GLU A 607 -11.08 -18.26 -10.96
CA GLU A 607 -11.11 -16.82 -11.14
C GLU A 607 -11.20 -16.47 -12.62
N CYS A 608 -12.06 -15.50 -12.94
CA CYS A 608 -12.13 -14.85 -14.24
C CYS A 608 -12.00 -13.34 -14.02
N ASN A 609 -10.87 -12.79 -14.39
CA ASN A 609 -10.58 -11.37 -14.27
C ASN A 609 -10.91 -10.67 -15.60
N ASN A 610 -11.40 -9.43 -15.50
CA ASN A 610 -11.84 -8.63 -16.64
C ASN A 610 -12.82 -9.43 -17.53
N LEU A 611 -13.91 -9.92 -16.93
CA LEU A 611 -14.96 -10.72 -17.62
C LEU A 611 -15.50 -9.99 -18.85
N THR A 612 -15.59 -8.68 -18.80
CA THR A 612 -16.06 -7.81 -19.88
C THR A 612 -15.07 -7.71 -21.05
N ASN A 613 -13.84 -8.19 -20.87
CA ASN A 613 -12.72 -8.06 -21.82
C ASN A 613 -12.46 -6.61 -22.23
N SER A 614 -12.55 -5.68 -21.27
CA SER A 614 -12.27 -4.27 -21.48
C SER A 614 -10.80 -4.07 -21.86
N HIS A 615 -10.57 -3.42 -23.00
CA HIS A 615 -9.24 -2.97 -23.42
C HIS A 615 -9.04 -1.56 -22.90
N HIS A 616 -8.19 -1.37 -21.93
CA HIS A 616 -7.99 -0.08 -21.26
C HIS A 616 -6.53 0.13 -20.87
N GLU A 617 -6.19 1.38 -20.61
CA GLU A 617 -4.90 1.80 -20.11
C GLU A 617 -5.11 2.54 -18.79
N VAL A 618 -4.35 2.18 -17.76
CA VAL A 618 -4.29 2.95 -16.51
C VAL A 618 -3.33 4.12 -16.67
N VAL A 619 -2.19 3.87 -17.26
CA VAL A 619 -1.19 4.87 -17.69
C VAL A 619 -1.16 4.85 -19.21
N LYS A 620 -1.12 6.02 -19.84
CA LYS A 620 -1.11 6.16 -21.32
C LYS A 620 0.01 5.32 -21.94
N ARG A 621 -0.35 4.52 -22.94
CA ARG A 621 0.53 3.57 -23.63
C ARG A 621 1.00 2.37 -22.77
N TYR A 622 0.35 2.12 -21.65
CA TYR A 622 0.54 0.91 -20.85
C TYR A 622 -0.77 0.12 -20.81
N PRO A 623 -1.02 -0.68 -21.86
CA PRO A 623 -2.26 -1.45 -21.96
C PRO A 623 -2.34 -2.48 -20.85
N MET A 624 -3.54 -2.67 -20.31
CA MET A 624 -3.82 -3.67 -19.28
C MET A 624 -4.23 -5.01 -19.93
N PRO A 625 -4.02 -6.15 -19.22
CA PRO A 625 -4.45 -7.45 -19.70
C PRO A 625 -5.97 -7.50 -19.95
N GLY A 626 -6.38 -8.09 -21.06
CA GLY A 626 -7.77 -8.47 -21.32
C GLY A 626 -8.27 -9.56 -20.38
N ARG A 627 -9.37 -10.21 -20.73
CA ARG A 627 -9.94 -11.32 -19.96
C ARG A 627 -8.91 -12.41 -19.73
N ASN A 628 -8.80 -12.84 -18.46
CA ASN A 628 -7.85 -13.88 -18.08
C ASN A 628 -8.44 -14.78 -16.98
N TYR A 629 -7.91 -15.98 -16.87
CA TYR A 629 -8.41 -17.02 -15.99
C TYR A 629 -7.31 -17.51 -15.07
N LYS A 630 -7.69 -17.93 -13.86
CA LYS A 630 -6.80 -18.57 -12.91
C LYS A 630 -7.54 -19.66 -12.15
N MET A 631 -6.85 -20.77 -11.93
CA MET A 631 -7.31 -21.87 -11.08
C MET A 631 -6.30 -22.06 -9.95
N THR A 632 -6.80 -22.23 -8.73
CA THR A 632 -5.96 -22.49 -7.56
C THR A 632 -6.51 -23.66 -6.75
N LEU A 633 -5.64 -24.56 -6.35
CA LEU A 633 -5.93 -25.63 -5.39
C LEU A 633 -5.15 -25.35 -4.11
N LYS A 634 -5.85 -25.32 -2.99
CA LYS A 634 -5.30 -25.11 -1.66
C LYS A 634 -5.65 -26.32 -0.79
N PHE A 635 -4.62 -26.97 -0.25
CA PHE A 635 -4.75 -28.06 0.70
C PHE A 635 -4.31 -27.61 2.09
N GLU A 636 -5.13 -27.89 3.09
CA GLU A 636 -4.91 -27.47 4.48
C GLU A 636 -5.08 -28.68 5.43
N MET A 637 -4.11 -28.85 6.37
CA MET A 637 -4.12 -29.85 7.43
C MET A 637 -3.82 -29.24 8.80
#